data_6aa7ac613391dda61281a9e851563b7c
#
_entry.id   6aa7ac613391dda61281a9e851563b7c
#
_cell.length_a   1.000
_cell.length_b   1.000
_cell.length_c   1.000
_cell.angle_alpha   90.00
_cell.angle_beta   90.00
_cell.angle_gamma   90.00
#
_symmetry.space_group_name_H-M   'P 1'
#
loop_
_entity.id
_entity.type
_entity.pdbx_description
1 polymer ?
#
loop_
_entity_poly.entity_id
_entity_poly.type
_entity_poly.pdbx_seq_one_letter_code
_entity_poly.pdbx_strand_id
1 'polypeptide(L)'
;MDYFHGKRFLDTLPDWESGRPALGPLDHYLPRMRALLARLGNPQERFATLIVGGTNGKGTTSSLLAALLGRAGHRAGLYTSPHLHTWRERIQVEGQLLPRDAWAEGITFLYDHTRGFAAEGLGPFSKFEALTALAAHFFAGMQVEYGVFEVGLGGRYDATNAWDSRLALLTAVGLDHVEVLGHTVEEIAADKFHISRPGRPLFTTSAQPPPVLEYLRRASRQQGVPLWEAGPGEVAGPAGTLPYPCDPAALPGRPATFAENARLALGAAAWLLGNDLGAAAQVVAAHRWPGRFEVARQRPLVLLDGAHNPAAASRLAEDLGRLAPRWTLLVGALRGHDAAGLLQALQPLARRAVLTASDHPRALRPEELAARAPAGLPVEIIPSGLRALRQLAAQPDPADPLCVTGSLSLVALAREFFDLPGEREGVSEDAALESLECLQLACQRQGLEWEFASANGHVLRLVRPGAPLYFLRNKHPFNNYVAARLAEDKGYQHELFSQAGLLLPATMQVFNPFADDRFNRYKTHPSIAAIAAEVEKRFSYPVLVKKYHSSLAQGVFLEHSRDTLCRRLQLLCENSGYLDNVLLIQEYVAGPEYRIVATQGELLLAYEKQGAGGSEDLNPLHQAGGQAVQVEDEALLEPMRALTARVAAVLDLGFYAIDLIAGPRGLCLLEVNPNPFCFFYNRSNGREDFVRVYERLLEKYAGG
;
A
#
# COMPACT_ATOMS: atom_id res chain seq x y z
N MET A 1 5.34 -3.10 -20.00
CA MET A 1 4.63 -3.91 -18.97
C MET A 1 3.46 -3.10 -18.45
N ASP A 2 2.34 -3.72 -18.01
CA ASP A 2 1.40 -2.99 -17.16
C ASP A 2 1.95 -2.85 -15.73
N TYR A 3 1.28 -2.04 -14.90
CA TYR A 3 1.70 -1.76 -13.54
C TYR A 3 1.90 -3.02 -12.68
N PHE A 4 0.98 -3.99 -12.74
CA PHE A 4 1.05 -5.20 -11.92
C PHE A 4 2.14 -6.18 -12.39
N HIS A 5 2.40 -6.25 -13.70
CA HIS A 5 3.55 -6.98 -14.23
C HIS A 5 4.87 -6.32 -13.83
N GLY A 6 4.93 -4.98 -13.91
CA GLY A 6 6.09 -4.22 -13.44
C GLY A 6 6.34 -4.42 -11.96
N LYS A 7 5.27 -4.41 -11.14
CA LYS A 7 5.37 -4.71 -9.71
C LYS A 7 5.94 -6.12 -9.47
N ARG A 8 5.42 -7.14 -10.15
CA ARG A 8 5.97 -8.51 -10.06
C ARG A 8 7.44 -8.58 -10.45
N PHE A 9 7.85 -7.86 -11.49
CA PHE A 9 9.28 -7.78 -11.83
C PHE A 9 10.10 -7.21 -10.67
N LEU A 10 9.69 -6.07 -10.10
CA LEU A 10 10.38 -5.50 -8.93
C LEU A 10 10.39 -6.46 -7.73
N ASP A 11 9.35 -7.27 -7.55
CA ASP A 11 9.26 -8.28 -6.47
C ASP A 11 10.21 -9.48 -6.68
N THR A 12 10.73 -9.69 -7.90
CA THR A 12 11.79 -10.70 -8.14
C THR A 12 13.17 -10.24 -7.72
N LEU A 13 13.38 -8.94 -7.55
CA LEU A 13 14.68 -8.38 -7.20
C LEU A 13 15.06 -8.68 -5.73
N PRO A 14 16.36 -8.75 -5.41
CA PRO A 14 16.83 -8.85 -4.03
C PRO A 14 16.29 -7.71 -3.18
N ASP A 15 15.81 -8.01 -1.97
CA ASP A 15 15.10 -7.05 -1.14
C ASP A 15 15.33 -7.30 0.35
N TRP A 16 15.94 -6.33 1.04
CA TRP A 16 16.15 -6.36 2.47
C TRP A 16 14.86 -6.27 3.28
N GLU A 17 13.87 -5.54 2.80
CA GLU A 17 12.60 -5.35 3.51
C GLU A 17 11.81 -6.65 3.59
N SER A 18 11.91 -7.52 2.58
CA SER A 18 11.28 -8.85 2.56
C SER A 18 12.16 -9.97 3.14
N GLY A 19 13.37 -9.65 3.63
CA GLY A 19 14.30 -10.63 4.19
C GLY A 19 15.11 -11.41 3.15
N ARG A 20 15.14 -10.96 1.90
CA ARG A 20 16.04 -11.47 0.84
C ARG A 20 17.26 -10.56 0.76
N PRO A 21 18.41 -10.93 1.34
CA PRO A 21 19.56 -10.05 1.41
C PRO A 21 20.05 -9.65 0.00
N ALA A 22 20.53 -8.42 -0.11
CA ALA A 22 21.24 -7.99 -1.28
C ALA A 22 22.56 -8.79 -1.43
N LEU A 23 22.93 -9.02 -2.68
CA LEU A 23 24.06 -9.90 -3.01
C LEU A 23 25.34 -9.08 -3.19
N GLY A 24 26.43 -9.57 -2.60
CA GLY A 24 27.78 -9.08 -2.80
C GLY A 24 28.34 -8.20 -1.68
N PRO A 25 29.62 -7.85 -1.77
CA PRO A 25 30.31 -6.99 -0.83
C PRO A 25 29.70 -5.59 -0.74
N LEU A 26 29.76 -4.95 0.44
CA LEU A 26 29.16 -3.62 0.67
C LEU A 26 29.77 -2.52 -0.23
N ASP A 27 31.05 -2.64 -0.59
CA ASP A 27 31.74 -1.70 -1.46
C ASP A 27 31.27 -1.74 -2.92
N HIS A 28 30.50 -2.74 -3.33
CA HIS A 28 29.87 -2.79 -4.66
C HIS A 28 28.59 -1.95 -4.76
N TYR A 29 27.96 -1.55 -3.66
CA TYR A 29 26.62 -0.92 -3.71
C TYR A 29 26.62 0.44 -4.42
N LEU A 30 27.51 1.35 -4.05
CA LEU A 30 27.57 2.67 -4.70
C LEU A 30 28.06 2.58 -6.15
N PRO A 31 29.13 1.81 -6.50
CA PRO A 31 29.49 1.59 -7.90
C PRO A 31 28.37 0.99 -8.73
N ARG A 32 27.63 0.00 -8.19
CA ARG A 32 26.50 -0.62 -8.87
C ARG A 32 25.37 0.38 -9.13
N MET A 33 25.02 1.18 -8.12
CA MET A 33 24.00 2.21 -8.26
C MET A 33 24.39 3.27 -9.30
N ARG A 34 25.67 3.70 -9.32
CA ARG A 34 26.17 4.62 -10.35
C ARG A 34 26.12 4.02 -11.76
N ALA A 35 26.49 2.75 -11.92
CA ALA A 35 26.38 2.04 -13.18
C ALA A 35 24.91 1.93 -13.64
N LEU A 36 23.97 1.66 -12.71
CA LEU A 36 22.54 1.65 -13.00
C LEU A 36 22.04 3.00 -13.49
N LEU A 37 22.39 4.09 -12.79
CA LEU A 37 22.02 5.45 -13.18
C LEU A 37 22.61 5.84 -14.55
N ALA A 38 23.88 5.48 -14.81
CA ALA A 38 24.53 5.74 -16.11
C ALA A 38 23.78 5.06 -17.27
N ARG A 39 23.29 3.81 -17.06
CA ARG A 39 22.45 3.13 -18.05
C ARG A 39 21.12 3.83 -18.35
N LEU A 40 20.60 4.55 -17.36
CA LEU A 40 19.36 5.35 -17.49
C LEU A 40 19.63 6.78 -17.96
N GLY A 41 20.88 7.11 -18.35
CA GLY A 41 21.27 8.44 -18.85
C GLY A 41 21.47 9.49 -17.76
N ASN A 42 21.90 9.09 -16.56
CA ASN A 42 22.20 9.93 -15.40
C ASN A 42 21.07 10.92 -15.05
N PRO A 43 19.83 10.43 -14.81
CA PRO A 43 18.70 11.32 -14.55
C PRO A 43 18.89 12.19 -13.30
N GLN A 44 19.67 11.74 -12.29
CA GLN A 44 19.95 12.44 -11.04
C GLN A 44 20.72 13.77 -11.24
N GLU A 45 21.31 14.02 -12.39
CA GLU A 45 22.04 15.26 -12.71
C GLU A 45 21.12 16.41 -13.15
N ARG A 46 19.82 16.14 -13.33
CA ARG A 46 18.86 17.10 -13.88
C ARG A 46 18.10 17.91 -12.83
N PHE A 47 18.33 17.66 -11.55
CA PHE A 47 17.67 18.33 -10.44
C PHE A 47 18.62 18.46 -9.23
N ALA A 48 18.31 19.34 -8.29
CA ALA A 48 19.07 19.47 -7.05
C ALA A 48 18.61 18.40 -6.03
N THR A 49 19.51 17.53 -5.62
CA THR A 49 19.22 16.49 -4.61
C THR A 49 19.38 17.03 -3.20
N LEU A 50 18.38 16.77 -2.35
CA LEU A 50 18.39 16.98 -0.91
C LEU A 50 18.27 15.60 -0.26
N ILE A 51 19.26 15.21 0.58
CA ILE A 51 19.29 13.88 1.18
C ILE A 51 18.94 13.95 2.68
N VAL A 52 18.06 13.04 3.15
CA VAL A 52 17.59 12.98 4.54
C VAL A 52 17.92 11.62 5.13
N GLY A 53 18.89 11.59 6.05
CA GLY A 53 19.29 10.41 6.83
C GLY A 53 18.86 10.54 8.29
N GLY A 54 19.16 9.49 9.07
CA GLY A 54 18.84 9.43 10.50
C GLY A 54 18.29 8.06 10.91
N THR A 55 17.98 7.87 12.19
CA THR A 55 17.31 6.67 12.64
C THR A 55 15.79 6.89 12.60
N ASN A 56 15.28 7.89 13.28
CA ASN A 56 13.86 8.18 13.39
C ASN A 56 13.52 9.57 12.82
N GLY A 57 12.33 9.75 12.22
CA GLY A 57 11.86 11.05 11.74
C GLY A 57 12.18 11.37 10.29
N LYS A 58 12.93 10.52 9.56
CA LYS A 58 13.31 10.73 8.16
C LYS A 58 12.12 11.09 7.26
N GLY A 59 11.12 10.20 7.19
CA GLY A 59 9.94 10.39 6.32
C GLY A 59 9.16 11.66 6.63
N THR A 60 8.95 11.98 7.91
CA THR A 60 8.29 13.24 8.34
C THR A 60 9.09 14.45 7.90
N THR A 61 10.42 14.46 8.09
CA THR A 61 11.30 15.56 7.69
C THR A 61 11.34 15.71 6.17
N SER A 62 11.47 14.61 5.44
CA SER A 62 11.51 14.61 3.97
C SER A 62 10.20 15.12 3.36
N SER A 63 9.06 14.60 3.83
CA SER A 63 7.74 15.01 3.32
C SER A 63 7.41 16.47 3.65
N LEU A 64 7.79 16.94 4.84
CA LEU A 64 7.59 18.33 5.23
C LEU A 64 8.50 19.28 4.42
N LEU A 65 9.76 18.90 4.19
CA LEU A 65 10.69 19.68 3.34
C LEU A 65 10.15 19.80 1.91
N ALA A 66 9.71 18.71 1.31
CA ALA A 66 9.10 18.72 -0.02
C ALA A 66 7.84 19.60 -0.07
N ALA A 67 6.99 19.55 0.95
CA ALA A 67 5.79 20.38 1.04
C ALA A 67 6.12 21.89 1.20
N LEU A 68 7.16 22.23 1.96
CA LEU A 68 7.63 23.62 2.11
C LEU A 68 8.17 24.17 0.78
N LEU A 69 8.97 23.39 0.05
CA LEU A 69 9.49 23.75 -1.27
C LEU A 69 8.36 23.93 -2.29
N GLY A 70 7.40 23.00 -2.33
CA GLY A 70 6.23 23.09 -3.19
C GLY A 70 5.39 24.31 -2.91
N ARG A 71 5.19 24.65 -1.63
CA ARG A 71 4.44 25.87 -1.24
C ARG A 71 5.16 27.16 -1.60
N ALA A 72 6.48 27.14 -1.64
CA ALA A 72 7.29 28.26 -2.11
C ALA A 72 7.35 28.40 -3.66
N GLY A 73 6.64 27.54 -4.39
CA GLY A 73 6.52 27.59 -5.84
C GLY A 73 7.55 26.74 -6.60
N HIS A 74 8.34 25.92 -5.89
CA HIS A 74 9.31 25.04 -6.53
C HIS A 74 8.71 23.64 -6.77
N ARG A 75 8.98 23.08 -7.92
CA ARG A 75 8.55 21.72 -8.24
C ARG A 75 9.40 20.70 -7.48
N ALA A 76 8.83 20.13 -6.41
CA ALA A 76 9.51 19.21 -5.51
C ALA A 76 9.10 17.76 -5.74
N GLY A 77 10.10 16.87 -5.86
CA GLY A 77 9.96 15.42 -5.81
C GLY A 77 10.28 14.89 -4.43
N LEU A 78 9.57 13.85 -4.00
CA LEU A 78 9.76 13.18 -2.72
C LEU A 78 9.96 11.68 -2.95
N TYR A 79 11.08 11.12 -2.46
CA TYR A 79 11.34 9.70 -2.39
C TYR A 79 11.44 9.25 -0.93
N THR A 80 10.59 8.29 -0.53
CA THR A 80 10.51 7.79 0.86
C THR A 80 10.45 6.28 0.92
N SER A 81 10.79 5.69 2.09
CA SER A 81 10.68 4.27 2.36
C SER A 81 10.52 3.96 3.86
N PRO A 82 9.83 2.85 4.21
CA PRO A 82 8.97 2.04 3.34
C PRO A 82 7.63 2.72 3.05
N HIS A 83 6.79 2.12 2.19
CA HIS A 83 5.40 2.53 1.99
C HIS A 83 4.46 1.87 3.01
N LEU A 84 3.23 2.36 3.11
CA LEU A 84 2.17 1.75 3.93
C LEU A 84 1.30 0.78 3.10
N HIS A 85 0.70 1.25 2.01
CA HIS A 85 -0.28 0.49 1.23
C HIS A 85 0.16 0.22 -0.20
N THR A 86 0.81 1.20 -0.86
CA THR A 86 1.20 1.10 -2.27
C THR A 86 2.62 1.56 -2.50
N TRP A 87 3.33 0.90 -3.41
CA TRP A 87 4.66 1.30 -3.88
C TRP A 87 4.70 2.73 -4.40
N ARG A 88 3.56 3.23 -4.90
CA ARG A 88 3.41 4.58 -5.43
C ARG A 88 3.67 5.66 -4.37
N GLU A 89 3.42 5.34 -3.09
CA GLU A 89 3.71 6.24 -1.96
C GLU A 89 5.19 6.62 -1.89
N ARG A 90 6.08 5.75 -2.40
CA ARG A 90 7.54 5.98 -2.32
C ARG A 90 8.02 7.10 -3.21
N ILE A 91 7.31 7.41 -4.31
CA ILE A 91 7.70 8.43 -5.28
C ILE A 91 6.52 9.36 -5.53
N GLN A 92 6.66 10.59 -5.10
CA GLN A 92 5.64 11.62 -5.25
C GLN A 92 6.24 12.85 -5.91
N VAL A 93 5.44 13.58 -6.68
CA VAL A 93 5.80 14.89 -7.23
C VAL A 93 4.70 15.88 -6.82
N GLU A 94 5.09 17.03 -6.26
CA GLU A 94 4.15 18.03 -5.76
C GLU A 94 3.10 17.46 -4.77
N GLY A 95 3.51 16.44 -3.97
CA GLY A 95 2.66 15.77 -2.99
C GLY A 95 1.63 14.81 -3.59
N GLN A 96 1.70 14.53 -4.90
CA GLN A 96 0.81 13.63 -5.60
C GLN A 96 1.49 12.31 -5.94
N LEU A 97 0.74 11.20 -5.81
CA LEU A 97 1.18 9.89 -6.28
C LEU A 97 1.23 9.89 -7.81
N LEU A 98 2.26 9.29 -8.38
CA LEU A 98 2.32 9.10 -9.83
C LEU A 98 1.25 8.10 -10.28
N PRO A 99 0.62 8.33 -11.45
CA PRO A 99 -0.32 7.40 -12.07
C PRO A 99 0.27 6.00 -12.28
N ARG A 100 -0.57 4.96 -12.21
CA ARG A 100 -0.14 3.57 -12.45
C ARG A 100 0.50 3.39 -13.82
N ASP A 101 0.02 4.14 -14.82
CA ASP A 101 0.58 4.10 -16.16
C ASP A 101 1.99 4.69 -16.22
N ALA A 102 2.24 5.81 -15.55
CA ALA A 102 3.59 6.36 -15.44
C ALA A 102 4.55 5.37 -14.77
N TRP A 103 4.08 4.69 -13.70
CA TRP A 103 4.86 3.61 -13.09
C TRP A 103 5.14 2.46 -14.04
N ALA A 104 4.13 2.02 -14.80
CA ALA A 104 4.28 0.96 -15.81
C ALA A 104 5.31 1.33 -16.88
N GLU A 105 5.26 2.57 -17.39
CA GLU A 105 6.21 3.11 -18.37
C GLU A 105 7.63 3.17 -17.77
N GLY A 106 7.78 3.72 -16.56
CA GLY A 106 9.09 3.83 -15.90
C GLY A 106 9.71 2.48 -15.58
N ILE A 107 8.93 1.50 -15.08
CA ILE A 107 9.44 0.15 -14.81
C ILE A 107 9.80 -0.55 -16.12
N THR A 108 9.03 -0.37 -17.18
CA THR A 108 9.36 -0.92 -18.50
C THR A 108 10.66 -0.34 -19.02
N PHE A 109 10.83 0.98 -18.91
CA PHE A 109 12.07 1.67 -19.27
C PHE A 109 13.26 1.11 -18.47
N LEU A 110 13.13 0.97 -17.15
CA LEU A 110 14.17 0.36 -16.31
C LEU A 110 14.51 -1.05 -16.77
N TYR A 111 13.50 -1.90 -16.95
CA TYR A 111 13.67 -3.28 -17.40
C TYR A 111 14.43 -3.38 -18.73
N ASP A 112 14.05 -2.58 -19.72
CA ASP A 112 14.65 -2.62 -21.05
C ASP A 112 16.12 -2.16 -21.05
N HIS A 113 16.44 -1.13 -20.25
CA HIS A 113 17.80 -0.58 -20.15
C HIS A 113 18.72 -1.40 -19.24
N THR A 114 18.18 -2.32 -18.44
CA THR A 114 18.99 -3.12 -17.49
C THR A 114 19.15 -4.59 -17.89
N ARG A 115 18.72 -4.96 -19.09
CA ARG A 115 18.96 -6.33 -19.61
C ARG A 115 20.47 -6.63 -19.63
N GLY A 116 20.83 -7.76 -19.03
CA GLY A 116 22.22 -8.20 -18.92
C GLY A 116 23.08 -7.48 -17.87
N PHE A 117 22.52 -6.54 -17.11
CA PHE A 117 23.25 -5.75 -16.12
C PHE A 117 24.01 -6.63 -15.09
N ALA A 118 23.41 -7.73 -14.63
CA ALA A 118 24.05 -8.63 -13.66
C ALA A 118 25.34 -9.29 -14.17
N ALA A 119 25.55 -9.33 -15.49
CA ALA A 119 26.76 -9.90 -16.11
C ALA A 119 27.97 -8.95 -16.07
N GLU A 120 27.82 -7.71 -15.63
CA GLU A 120 28.90 -6.68 -15.60
C GLU A 120 29.84 -6.77 -14.40
N GLY A 121 29.73 -7.83 -13.59
CA GLY A 121 30.64 -8.09 -12.47
C GLY A 121 30.27 -7.41 -11.14
N LEU A 122 29.25 -6.54 -11.11
CA LEU A 122 28.76 -5.86 -9.90
C LEU A 122 27.58 -6.60 -9.24
N GLY A 123 27.12 -7.69 -9.84
CA GLY A 123 25.96 -8.48 -9.42
C GLY A 123 24.61 -7.81 -9.78
N PRO A 124 23.49 -8.45 -9.46
CA PRO A 124 22.18 -7.89 -9.70
C PRO A 124 21.92 -6.70 -8.77
N PHE A 125 21.22 -5.68 -9.27
CA PHE A 125 20.75 -4.58 -8.44
C PHE A 125 19.56 -5.02 -7.57
N SER A 126 19.43 -4.39 -6.40
CA SER A 126 18.34 -4.63 -5.46
C SER A 126 17.08 -3.88 -5.85
N LYS A 127 15.94 -4.26 -5.25
CA LYS A 127 14.68 -3.54 -5.37
C LYS A 127 14.81 -2.06 -4.92
N PHE A 128 15.55 -1.81 -3.83
CA PHE A 128 15.78 -0.44 -3.36
C PHE A 128 16.58 0.39 -4.36
N GLU A 129 17.64 -0.17 -4.96
CA GLU A 129 18.39 0.49 -6.03
C GLU A 129 17.52 0.78 -7.26
N ALA A 130 16.66 -0.19 -7.65
CA ALA A 130 15.71 -0.01 -8.74
C ALA A 130 14.72 1.14 -8.47
N LEU A 131 14.14 1.19 -7.27
CA LEU A 131 13.20 2.23 -6.87
C LEU A 131 13.86 3.60 -6.75
N THR A 132 15.09 3.66 -6.25
CA THR A 132 15.89 4.90 -6.20
C THR A 132 16.19 5.43 -7.60
N ALA A 133 16.54 4.53 -8.53
CA ALA A 133 16.77 4.90 -9.94
C ALA A 133 15.49 5.36 -10.63
N LEU A 134 14.35 4.70 -10.37
CA LEU A 134 13.04 5.12 -10.87
C LEU A 134 12.64 6.50 -10.32
N ALA A 135 12.90 6.79 -9.04
CA ALA A 135 12.66 8.11 -8.48
C ALA A 135 13.43 9.19 -9.23
N ALA A 136 14.75 8.96 -9.47
CA ALA A 136 15.55 9.89 -10.24
C ALA A 136 15.04 10.06 -11.70
N HIS A 137 14.63 8.94 -12.33
CA HIS A 137 14.06 8.96 -13.69
C HIS A 137 12.77 9.79 -13.75
N PHE A 138 11.83 9.59 -12.85
CA PHE A 138 10.57 10.34 -12.80
C PHE A 138 10.81 11.82 -12.48
N PHE A 139 11.67 12.14 -11.52
CA PHE A 139 11.99 13.52 -11.19
C PHE A 139 12.59 14.28 -12.38
N ALA A 140 13.53 13.65 -13.09
CA ALA A 140 14.10 14.22 -14.30
C ALA A 140 13.06 14.40 -15.42
N GLY A 141 12.22 13.39 -15.67
CA GLY A 141 11.18 13.42 -16.70
C GLY A 141 10.09 14.46 -16.42
N MET A 142 9.77 14.68 -15.15
CA MET A 142 8.79 15.65 -14.69
C MET A 142 9.38 17.03 -14.38
N GLN A 143 10.65 17.26 -14.70
CA GLN A 143 11.33 18.55 -14.52
C GLN A 143 11.27 19.07 -13.08
N VAL A 144 11.50 18.18 -12.11
CA VAL A 144 11.61 18.52 -10.69
C VAL A 144 12.82 19.41 -10.47
N GLU A 145 12.70 20.48 -9.67
CA GLU A 145 13.81 21.36 -9.29
C GLU A 145 14.58 20.80 -8.10
N TYR A 146 13.85 20.29 -7.09
CA TYR A 146 14.41 19.71 -5.88
C TYR A 146 13.89 18.28 -5.66
N GLY A 147 14.78 17.30 -5.71
CA GLY A 147 14.48 15.91 -5.32
C GLY A 147 14.86 15.66 -3.87
N VAL A 148 13.89 15.42 -2.98
CA VAL A 148 14.11 15.07 -1.58
C VAL A 148 14.16 13.56 -1.47
N PHE A 149 15.32 13.01 -1.11
CA PHE A 149 15.56 11.57 -0.99
C PHE A 149 15.74 11.15 0.46
N GLU A 150 14.84 10.29 0.94
CA GLU A 150 15.00 9.60 2.22
C GLU A 150 15.98 8.43 2.07
N VAL A 151 16.98 8.36 2.94
CA VAL A 151 17.91 7.24 3.06
C VAL A 151 17.18 6.01 3.58
N GLY A 152 17.33 4.87 2.93
CA GLY A 152 16.73 3.62 3.37
C GLY A 152 17.39 3.05 4.61
N LEU A 153 18.70 2.79 4.55
CA LEU A 153 19.46 2.18 5.64
C LEU A 153 20.87 2.78 5.74
N GLY A 154 21.27 3.17 6.96
CA GLY A 154 22.61 3.71 7.20
C GLY A 154 22.81 5.07 6.56
N GLY A 155 23.81 5.19 5.72
CA GLY A 155 24.18 6.38 4.98
C GLY A 155 25.33 6.10 4.02
N ARG A 156 26.35 5.37 4.50
CA ARG A 156 27.61 5.15 3.77
C ARG A 156 27.42 4.41 2.45
N TYR A 157 26.61 3.36 2.43
CA TYR A 157 26.40 2.47 1.28
C TYR A 157 24.99 2.52 0.72
N ASP A 158 24.16 3.47 1.20
CA ASP A 158 22.79 3.61 0.72
C ASP A 158 22.76 4.08 -0.74
N ALA A 159 21.81 3.54 -1.52
CA ALA A 159 21.69 3.87 -2.94
C ALA A 159 21.48 5.37 -3.18
N THR A 160 20.79 6.07 -2.27
CA THR A 160 20.55 7.52 -2.36
C THR A 160 21.83 8.35 -2.18
N ASN A 161 22.91 7.75 -1.66
CA ASN A 161 24.20 8.37 -1.48
C ASN A 161 25.17 8.18 -2.66
N ALA A 162 24.71 7.59 -3.77
CA ALA A 162 25.57 7.27 -4.92
C ALA A 162 26.01 8.50 -5.73
N TRP A 163 25.37 9.66 -5.54
CA TRP A 163 25.67 10.93 -6.22
C TRP A 163 25.67 12.10 -5.25
N ASP A 164 26.06 13.28 -5.71
CA ASP A 164 26.19 14.45 -4.86
C ASP A 164 24.84 15.11 -4.54
N SER A 165 24.69 15.49 -3.27
CA SER A 165 23.56 16.28 -2.80
C SER A 165 23.93 17.76 -2.63
N ARG A 166 22.95 18.65 -2.78
CA ARG A 166 23.11 20.10 -2.51
C ARG A 166 23.24 20.37 -1.01
N LEU A 167 22.51 19.61 -0.19
CA LEU A 167 22.61 19.61 1.26
C LEU A 167 22.15 18.24 1.81
N ALA A 168 22.52 17.97 3.06
CA ALA A 168 22.09 16.81 3.80
C ALA A 168 21.37 17.21 5.10
N LEU A 169 20.37 16.39 5.50
CA LEU A 169 19.71 16.49 6.80
C LEU A 169 19.94 15.19 7.56
N LEU A 170 20.30 15.28 8.83
CA LEU A 170 20.45 14.14 9.72
C LEU A 170 19.46 14.28 10.88
N THR A 171 18.38 13.54 10.84
CA THR A 171 17.36 13.48 11.91
C THR A 171 17.92 12.76 13.14
N ALA A 172 17.10 12.54 14.17
CA ALA A 172 17.56 11.90 15.41
C ALA A 172 18.23 10.54 15.15
N VAL A 173 19.43 10.36 15.70
CA VAL A 173 20.21 9.12 15.66
C VAL A 173 20.00 8.35 16.96
N GLY A 174 19.77 7.05 16.86
CA GLY A 174 19.60 6.11 17.96
C GLY A 174 20.03 4.71 17.55
N LEU A 175 19.99 3.78 18.50
CA LEU A 175 20.30 2.37 18.22
C LEU A 175 19.18 1.78 17.36
N ASP A 176 19.56 1.31 16.18
CA ASP A 176 18.72 0.54 15.25
C ASP A 176 19.63 -0.17 14.25
N HIS A 177 19.21 -1.32 13.75
CA HIS A 177 20.00 -2.14 12.82
C HIS A 177 21.45 -2.38 13.28
N VAL A 178 21.62 -2.63 14.57
CA VAL A 178 22.94 -2.72 15.23
C VAL A 178 23.88 -3.76 14.62
N GLU A 179 23.32 -4.84 14.07
CA GLU A 179 24.07 -5.89 13.38
C GLU A 179 24.74 -5.41 12.07
N VAL A 180 24.27 -4.30 11.50
CA VAL A 180 24.74 -3.77 10.22
C VAL A 180 25.50 -2.46 10.40
N LEU A 181 24.99 -1.57 11.28
CA LEU A 181 25.50 -0.19 11.40
C LEU A 181 26.47 0.03 12.54
N GLY A 182 26.55 -0.91 13.51
CA GLY A 182 27.38 -0.81 14.71
C GLY A 182 26.57 -0.86 15.99
N HIS A 183 27.28 -1.11 17.10
CA HIS A 183 26.68 -1.37 18.41
C HIS A 183 26.59 -0.12 19.30
N THR A 184 27.16 1.01 18.87
CA THR A 184 27.12 2.28 19.58
C THR A 184 26.45 3.37 18.73
N VAL A 185 25.91 4.39 19.39
CA VAL A 185 25.30 5.52 18.67
C VAL A 185 26.33 6.33 17.88
N GLU A 186 27.57 6.34 18.29
CA GLU A 186 28.69 6.97 17.58
C GLU A 186 29.04 6.23 16.29
N GLU A 187 29.08 4.90 16.30
CA GLU A 187 29.31 4.08 15.09
C GLU A 187 28.19 4.31 14.08
N ILE A 188 26.93 4.31 14.55
CA ILE A 188 25.77 4.58 13.72
C ILE A 188 25.80 6.02 13.17
N ALA A 189 26.21 7.00 13.99
CA ALA A 189 26.38 8.38 13.55
C ALA A 189 27.49 8.51 12.50
N ALA A 190 28.60 7.75 12.66
CA ALA A 190 29.70 7.72 11.71
C ALA A 190 29.28 7.18 10.35
N ASP A 191 28.51 6.09 10.31
CA ASP A 191 27.95 5.57 9.05
C ASP A 191 27.02 6.57 8.38
N LYS A 192 26.10 7.16 9.15
CA LYS A 192 25.12 8.11 8.61
C LYS A 192 25.73 9.44 8.17
N PHE A 193 26.83 9.87 8.78
CA PHE A 193 27.54 11.09 8.40
C PHE A 193 28.05 11.07 6.95
N HIS A 194 28.25 9.89 6.35
CA HIS A 194 28.70 9.77 4.95
C HIS A 194 27.73 10.33 3.92
N ILE A 195 26.50 10.71 4.28
CA ILE A 195 25.60 11.44 3.37
C ILE A 195 26.00 12.90 3.18
N SER A 196 26.88 13.44 4.03
CA SER A 196 27.40 14.79 3.94
C SER A 196 28.51 14.94 2.88
N ARG A 197 28.76 16.17 2.43
CA ARG A 197 29.81 16.47 1.45
C ARG A 197 30.63 17.70 1.92
N PRO A 198 31.93 17.74 1.73
CA PRO A 198 32.75 18.92 1.98
C PRO A 198 32.19 20.15 1.29
N GLY A 199 32.11 21.27 1.99
CA GLY A 199 31.56 22.53 1.48
C GLY A 199 30.05 22.57 1.28
N ARG A 200 29.31 21.48 1.54
CA ARG A 200 27.85 21.40 1.48
C ARG A 200 27.26 21.35 2.90
N PRO A 201 26.16 22.06 3.20
CA PRO A 201 25.62 22.11 4.54
C PRO A 201 25.03 20.74 4.97
N LEU A 202 25.32 20.38 6.21
CA LEU A 202 24.66 19.30 6.95
C LEU A 202 23.80 19.93 8.06
N PHE A 203 22.50 19.67 8.01
CA PHE A 203 21.56 20.06 9.06
C PHE A 203 21.34 18.90 10.02
N THR A 204 21.32 19.17 11.33
CA THR A 204 20.96 18.18 12.36
C THR A 204 20.14 18.83 13.46
N THR A 205 19.47 18.02 14.29
CA THR A 205 18.78 18.54 15.48
C THR A 205 19.75 18.77 16.63
N SER A 206 19.58 19.85 17.39
CA SER A 206 20.33 20.08 18.63
C SER A 206 19.95 19.10 19.75
N ALA A 207 18.84 18.34 19.58
CA ALA A 207 18.37 17.30 20.49
C ALA A 207 19.01 15.93 20.23
N GLN A 208 20.06 15.83 19.42
CA GLN A 208 20.85 14.59 19.26
C GLN A 208 21.42 14.14 20.62
N PRO A 209 21.57 12.83 20.85
CA PRO A 209 22.35 12.34 22.00
C PRO A 209 23.71 13.02 22.07
N PRO A 210 24.18 13.42 23.27
CA PRO A 210 25.45 14.16 23.40
C PRO A 210 26.65 13.55 22.66
N PRO A 211 26.89 12.22 22.71
CA PRO A 211 27.98 11.59 21.97
C PRO A 211 27.85 11.76 20.45
N VAL A 212 26.64 11.67 19.93
CA VAL A 212 26.33 11.88 18.50
C VAL A 212 26.64 13.31 18.08
N LEU A 213 26.16 14.30 18.85
CA LEU A 213 26.37 15.70 18.53
C LEU A 213 27.85 16.10 18.59
N GLU A 214 28.59 15.57 19.56
CA GLU A 214 30.06 15.76 19.66
C GLU A 214 30.78 15.15 18.45
N TYR A 215 30.39 13.93 18.08
CA TYR A 215 30.92 13.28 16.87
C TYR A 215 30.67 14.13 15.62
N LEU A 216 29.43 14.57 15.39
CA LEU A 216 29.07 15.36 14.22
C LEU A 216 29.84 16.68 14.15
N ARG A 217 29.98 17.41 15.27
CA ARG A 217 30.77 18.64 15.35
C ARG A 217 32.24 18.43 15.01
N ARG A 218 32.83 17.34 15.52
CA ARG A 218 34.21 16.96 15.25
C ARG A 218 34.42 16.55 13.79
N ALA A 219 33.61 15.64 13.29
CA ALA A 219 33.69 15.12 11.92
C ALA A 219 33.45 16.24 10.89
N SER A 220 32.49 17.12 11.12
CA SER A 220 32.19 18.28 10.28
C SER A 220 33.38 19.22 10.17
N ARG A 221 34.05 19.55 11.30
CA ARG A 221 35.27 20.38 11.26
C ARG A 221 36.41 19.69 10.50
N GLN A 222 36.60 18.40 10.72
CA GLN A 222 37.69 17.63 10.09
C GLN A 222 37.50 17.49 8.56
N GLN A 223 36.26 17.37 8.10
CA GLN A 223 35.94 17.15 6.69
C GLN A 223 35.47 18.42 5.95
N GLY A 224 35.48 19.59 6.59
CA GLY A 224 35.06 20.85 5.98
C GLY A 224 33.57 20.87 5.61
N VAL A 225 32.71 20.21 6.41
CA VAL A 225 31.25 20.19 6.24
C VAL A 225 30.64 21.28 7.09
N PRO A 226 29.92 22.29 6.52
CA PRO A 226 29.21 23.31 7.31
C PRO A 226 28.07 22.69 8.10
N LEU A 227 28.21 22.56 9.42
CA LEU A 227 27.18 21.99 10.29
C LEU A 227 26.20 23.05 10.76
N TRP A 228 24.89 22.76 10.59
CA TRP A 228 23.78 23.58 11.07
C TRP A 228 22.96 22.79 12.10
N GLU A 229 22.78 23.35 13.28
CA GLU A 229 22.08 22.72 14.41
C GLU A 229 20.71 23.37 14.62
N ALA A 230 19.66 22.61 14.37
CA ALA A 230 18.27 23.03 14.55
C ALA A 230 17.86 22.90 16.02
N GLY A 231 17.74 24.05 16.71
CA GLY A 231 17.36 24.18 18.10
C GLY A 231 15.97 24.80 18.30
N PRO A 232 15.55 25.01 19.55
CA PRO A 232 14.37 25.82 19.85
C PRO A 232 14.58 27.26 19.36
N GLY A 233 13.65 27.76 18.51
CA GLY A 233 13.64 29.15 18.04
C GLY A 233 14.45 29.47 16.80
N GLU A 234 15.58 28.81 16.56
CA GLU A 234 16.47 29.08 15.41
C GLU A 234 17.33 27.90 15.01
N VAL A 235 17.90 27.98 13.82
CA VAL A 235 18.96 27.09 13.35
C VAL A 235 20.30 27.83 13.42
N ALA A 236 21.25 27.30 14.18
CA ALA A 236 22.58 27.90 14.34
C ALA A 236 23.60 27.17 13.40
N GLY A 237 24.44 27.96 12.71
CA GLY A 237 25.43 27.42 11.78
C GLY A 237 26.66 28.31 11.64
N PRO A 238 27.61 27.93 10.77
CA PRO A 238 28.88 28.67 10.60
C PRO A 238 28.72 30.10 10.09
N ALA A 239 27.62 30.36 9.36
CA ALA A 239 27.33 31.69 8.81
C ALA A 239 26.37 32.54 9.67
N GLY A 240 26.09 32.09 10.90
CA GLY A 240 25.16 32.77 11.81
C GLY A 240 23.92 31.93 12.13
N THR A 241 22.83 32.61 12.47
CA THR A 241 21.56 31.93 12.80
C THR A 241 20.45 32.26 11.80
N LEU A 242 19.54 31.28 11.58
CA LEU A 242 18.34 31.44 10.77
C LEU A 242 17.12 31.27 11.68
N PRO A 243 16.28 32.29 11.84
CA PRO A 243 15.06 32.18 12.64
C PRO A 243 14.01 31.33 11.92
N TYR A 244 13.14 30.65 12.66
CA TYR A 244 11.99 29.96 12.08
C TYR A 244 10.85 30.94 11.80
N PRO A 245 10.12 30.77 10.70
CA PRO A 245 8.92 31.57 10.40
C PRO A 245 7.74 31.25 11.34
N CYS A 246 7.79 30.13 12.08
CA CYS A 246 6.83 29.73 13.10
C CYS A 246 7.50 28.79 14.10
N ASP A 247 6.94 28.67 15.31
CA ASP A 247 7.39 27.64 16.27
C ASP A 247 6.52 26.40 16.16
N PRO A 248 7.06 25.27 15.64
CA PRO A 248 6.31 24.03 15.54
C PRO A 248 5.89 23.45 16.90
N ALA A 249 6.59 23.78 17.99
CA ALA A 249 6.26 23.31 19.32
C ALA A 249 5.00 23.97 19.91
N ALA A 250 4.63 25.14 19.38
CA ALA A 250 3.41 25.86 19.80
C ALA A 250 2.12 25.25 19.14
N LEU A 251 2.25 24.32 18.22
CA LEU A 251 1.11 23.71 17.54
C LEU A 251 0.36 22.74 18.47
N PRO A 252 -0.93 22.96 18.72
CA PRO A 252 -1.70 22.09 19.62
C PRO A 252 -1.83 20.66 19.07
N GLY A 253 -1.74 19.66 19.97
CA GLY A 253 -1.92 18.26 19.64
C GLY A 253 -0.82 17.64 18.78
N ARG A 254 0.30 18.33 18.58
CA ARG A 254 1.47 17.78 17.88
C ARG A 254 2.47 17.15 18.86
N PRO A 255 3.05 16.00 18.52
CA PRO A 255 4.10 15.38 19.33
C PRO A 255 5.38 16.23 19.31
N ALA A 256 6.20 16.12 20.36
CA ALA A 256 7.49 16.82 20.41
C ALA A 256 8.44 16.37 19.28
N THR A 257 8.38 15.09 18.90
CA THR A 257 9.12 14.53 17.76
C THR A 257 8.77 15.21 16.44
N PHE A 258 7.50 15.59 16.24
CA PHE A 258 7.10 16.37 15.07
C PHE A 258 7.75 17.75 15.05
N ALA A 259 7.78 18.44 16.21
CA ALA A 259 8.39 19.78 16.29
C ALA A 259 9.89 19.75 15.96
N GLU A 260 10.63 18.73 16.43
CA GLU A 260 12.05 18.53 16.10
C GLU A 260 12.26 18.33 14.59
N ASN A 261 11.47 17.45 13.97
CA ASN A 261 11.54 17.17 12.54
C ASN A 261 11.15 18.40 11.70
N ALA A 262 10.15 19.16 12.17
CA ALA A 262 9.69 20.36 11.49
C ALA A 262 10.74 21.49 11.55
N ARG A 263 11.42 21.68 12.69
CA ARG A 263 12.52 22.64 12.81
C ARG A 263 13.65 22.33 11.84
N LEU A 264 13.99 21.03 11.69
CA LEU A 264 15.02 20.60 10.77
C LEU A 264 14.64 20.89 9.31
N ALA A 265 13.40 20.60 8.91
CA ALA A 265 12.89 20.87 7.57
C ALA A 265 12.80 22.40 7.31
N LEU A 266 12.30 23.18 8.28
CA LEU A 266 12.21 24.64 8.19
C LEU A 266 13.59 25.29 8.05
N GLY A 267 14.59 24.83 8.82
CA GLY A 267 15.95 25.36 8.76
C GLY A 267 16.60 25.12 7.40
N ALA A 268 16.43 23.91 6.85
CA ALA A 268 16.94 23.58 5.51
C ALA A 268 16.22 24.39 4.41
N ALA A 269 14.89 24.52 4.50
CA ALA A 269 14.11 25.34 3.57
C ALA A 269 14.49 26.81 3.63
N ALA A 270 14.66 27.39 4.85
CA ALA A 270 15.09 28.78 5.02
C ALA A 270 16.48 29.02 4.43
N TRP A 271 17.40 28.08 4.59
CA TRP A 271 18.71 28.16 3.99
C TRP A 271 18.67 28.13 2.46
N LEU A 272 17.84 27.28 1.87
CA LEU A 272 17.67 27.16 0.42
C LEU A 272 17.02 28.39 -0.21
N LEU A 273 16.01 28.95 0.44
CA LEU A 273 15.10 29.96 -0.11
C LEU A 273 15.35 31.38 0.45
N GLY A 274 16.38 31.56 1.29
CA GLY A 274 16.73 32.89 1.82
C GLY A 274 15.68 33.48 2.77
N ASN A 275 15.03 32.68 3.60
CA ASN A 275 13.95 33.05 4.55
C ASN A 275 12.61 33.47 3.92
N ASP A 276 12.45 33.44 2.62
CA ASP A 276 11.15 33.69 1.96
C ASP A 276 10.29 32.39 1.97
N LEU A 277 9.83 32.02 3.16
CA LEU A 277 9.01 30.83 3.39
C LEU A 277 7.49 31.10 3.41
N GLY A 278 7.04 32.33 3.13
CA GLY A 278 5.66 32.73 2.93
C GLY A 278 4.65 32.05 3.90
N ALA A 279 3.98 31.00 3.45
CA ALA A 279 2.96 30.29 4.21
C ALA A 279 3.48 29.06 5.00
N ALA A 280 4.76 29.03 5.41
CA ALA A 280 5.36 27.88 6.11
C ALA A 280 4.59 27.46 7.36
N ALA A 281 4.08 28.41 8.13
CA ALA A 281 3.27 28.13 9.32
C ALA A 281 2.01 27.31 8.98
N GLN A 282 1.35 27.63 7.86
CA GLN A 282 0.18 26.89 7.39
C GLN A 282 0.56 25.49 6.93
N VAL A 283 1.69 25.32 6.21
CA VAL A 283 2.20 24.02 5.78
C VAL A 283 2.49 23.14 6.99
N VAL A 284 3.23 23.65 7.98
CA VAL A 284 3.59 22.90 9.19
C VAL A 284 2.35 22.50 9.99
N ALA A 285 1.39 23.43 10.16
CA ALA A 285 0.15 23.16 10.89
C ALA A 285 -0.74 22.12 10.19
N ALA A 286 -0.84 22.18 8.87
CA ALA A 286 -1.66 21.27 8.07
C ALA A 286 -0.99 19.91 7.81
N HIS A 287 0.34 19.83 7.88
CA HIS A 287 1.08 18.64 7.51
C HIS A 287 0.66 17.42 8.33
N ARG A 288 0.40 16.32 7.64
CA ARG A 288 0.11 14.99 8.22
C ARG A 288 0.92 13.96 7.44
N TRP A 289 1.65 13.12 8.16
CA TRP A 289 2.36 11.99 7.53
C TRP A 289 1.70 10.69 7.98
N PRO A 290 1.12 9.91 7.08
CA PRO A 290 0.38 8.71 7.41
C PRO A 290 1.19 7.75 8.30
N GLY A 291 0.52 7.19 9.33
CA GLY A 291 1.15 6.26 10.28
C GLY A 291 2.20 6.90 11.22
N ARG A 292 2.20 8.21 11.37
CA ARG A 292 3.06 8.91 12.33
C ARG A 292 2.22 9.81 13.22
N PHE A 293 2.00 9.36 14.46
CA PHE A 293 1.13 9.99 15.46
C PHE A 293 -0.22 10.39 14.87
N GLU A 294 -0.79 9.48 14.09
CA GLU A 294 -2.00 9.72 13.31
C GLU A 294 -3.24 9.35 14.11
N VAL A 295 -4.17 10.29 14.25
CA VAL A 295 -5.45 10.05 14.93
C VAL A 295 -6.42 9.41 13.96
N ALA A 296 -6.72 8.13 14.17
CA ALA A 296 -7.68 7.36 13.37
C ALA A 296 -9.13 7.60 13.81
N ARG A 297 -9.35 7.83 15.09
CA ARG A 297 -10.67 8.10 15.66
C ARG A 297 -10.53 8.99 16.90
N GLN A 298 -11.46 9.93 17.07
CA GLN A 298 -11.42 10.89 18.19
C GLN A 298 -12.11 10.36 19.46
N ARG A 299 -13.15 9.55 19.32
CA ARG A 299 -13.94 9.03 20.44
C ARG A 299 -14.44 7.64 20.19
N PRO A 300 -13.97 6.61 20.95
CA PRO A 300 -12.77 6.70 21.79
C PRO A 300 -11.53 7.05 20.98
N LEU A 301 -10.52 7.64 21.62
CA LEU A 301 -9.28 8.03 20.95
C LEU A 301 -8.53 6.81 20.46
N VAL A 302 -8.25 6.76 19.15
CA VAL A 302 -7.39 5.75 18.51
C VAL A 302 -6.26 6.46 17.79
N LEU A 303 -5.02 6.11 18.14
CA LEU A 303 -3.80 6.66 17.59
C LEU A 303 -2.97 5.58 16.91
N LEU A 304 -2.44 5.90 15.73
CA LEU A 304 -1.58 5.02 14.94
C LEU A 304 -0.17 5.60 14.87
N ASP A 305 0.84 4.80 15.22
CA ASP A 305 2.23 5.22 15.09
C ASP A 305 3.16 4.05 14.76
N GLY A 306 4.00 4.23 13.76
CA GLY A 306 4.95 3.23 13.27
C GLY A 306 6.23 3.09 14.08
N ALA A 307 6.27 3.46 15.36
CA ALA A 307 7.41 3.22 16.24
C ALA A 307 7.73 1.72 16.33
N HIS A 308 8.98 1.34 16.06
CA HIS A 308 9.39 -0.06 15.93
C HIS A 308 10.75 -0.37 16.55
N ASN A 309 11.39 0.61 17.15
CA ASN A 309 12.64 0.46 17.94
C ASN A 309 12.49 1.14 19.32
N PRO A 310 13.36 0.81 20.29
CA PRO A 310 13.24 1.34 21.65
C PRO A 310 13.27 2.87 21.73
N ALA A 311 14.10 3.52 20.92
CA ALA A 311 14.21 4.98 20.92
C ALA A 311 12.92 5.65 20.43
N ALA A 312 12.33 5.14 19.35
CA ALA A 312 11.04 5.63 18.85
C ALA A 312 9.90 5.35 19.85
N ALA A 313 9.90 4.17 20.48
CA ALA A 313 8.91 3.77 21.47
C ALA A 313 8.96 4.66 22.72
N SER A 314 10.16 5.01 23.21
CA SER A 314 10.32 5.92 24.35
C SER A 314 9.75 7.30 24.04
N ARG A 315 10.03 7.85 22.85
CA ARG A 315 9.48 9.14 22.41
C ARG A 315 7.96 9.08 22.23
N LEU A 316 7.46 7.98 21.65
CA LEU A 316 6.01 7.76 21.54
C LEU A 316 5.36 7.71 22.92
N ALA A 317 5.97 7.02 23.88
CA ALA A 317 5.48 6.94 25.25
C ALA A 317 5.39 8.34 25.92
N GLU A 318 6.42 9.19 25.76
CA GLU A 318 6.39 10.56 26.25
C GLU A 318 5.23 11.36 25.62
N ASP A 319 5.03 11.25 24.31
CA ASP A 319 3.99 12.01 23.60
C ASP A 319 2.57 11.47 23.93
N LEU A 320 2.39 10.17 24.09
CA LEU A 320 1.12 9.55 24.54
C LEU A 320 0.78 9.93 25.97
N GLY A 321 1.78 10.00 26.85
CA GLY A 321 1.61 10.38 28.26
C GLY A 321 1.05 11.79 28.47
N ARG A 322 1.22 12.68 27.48
CA ARG A 322 0.64 14.02 27.47
C ARG A 322 -0.85 14.02 27.11
N LEU A 323 -1.34 12.97 26.43
CA LEU A 323 -2.73 12.85 26.02
C LEU A 323 -3.57 12.07 27.04
N ALA A 324 -3.03 10.95 27.54
CA ALA A 324 -3.69 10.14 28.56
C ALA A 324 -2.66 9.36 29.40
N PRO A 325 -2.94 9.10 30.70
CA PRO A 325 -1.98 8.43 31.60
C PRO A 325 -1.86 6.92 31.34
N ARG A 326 -2.84 6.31 30.71
CA ARG A 326 -2.88 4.86 30.43
C ARG A 326 -3.52 4.57 29.09
N TRP A 327 -3.01 3.54 28.40
CA TRP A 327 -3.42 3.15 27.06
C TRP A 327 -3.60 1.64 26.94
N THR A 328 -4.59 1.19 26.19
CA THR A 328 -4.53 -0.12 25.57
C THR A 328 -3.62 -0.05 24.37
N LEU A 329 -2.62 -0.93 24.32
CA LEU A 329 -1.63 -0.97 23.23
C LEU A 329 -1.92 -2.19 22.35
N LEU A 330 -2.09 -1.99 21.04
CA LEU A 330 -2.07 -3.07 20.05
C LEU A 330 -0.68 -3.07 19.40
N VAL A 331 0.09 -4.13 19.65
CA VAL A 331 1.50 -4.19 19.26
C VAL A 331 1.79 -5.40 18.39
N GLY A 332 2.42 -5.13 17.25
CA GLY A 332 2.98 -6.18 16.38
C GLY A 332 4.37 -5.76 15.88
N ALA A 333 5.36 -6.62 16.06
CA ALA A 333 6.75 -6.32 15.72
C ALA A 333 7.27 -7.22 14.60
N LEU A 334 8.34 -6.76 13.92
CA LEU A 334 9.02 -7.52 12.87
C LEU A 334 10.33 -8.12 13.39
N ARG A 335 10.74 -9.26 12.84
CA ARG A 335 12.08 -9.83 13.09
C ARG A 335 13.17 -8.86 12.64
N GLY A 336 14.26 -8.80 13.39
CA GLY A 336 15.39 -7.87 13.15
C GLY A 336 15.31 -6.54 13.91
N HIS A 337 14.21 -6.31 14.66
CA HIS A 337 14.09 -5.17 15.58
C HIS A 337 14.11 -5.62 17.04
N ASP A 338 14.50 -4.74 17.95
CA ASP A 338 14.48 -4.99 19.40
C ASP A 338 13.06 -4.86 19.95
N ALA A 339 12.30 -5.97 19.85
CA ALA A 339 10.94 -6.04 20.34
C ALA A 339 10.85 -6.00 21.89
N ALA A 340 11.88 -6.48 22.60
CA ALA A 340 11.92 -6.43 24.06
C ALA A 340 12.07 -4.98 24.54
N GLY A 341 13.02 -4.25 24.00
CA GLY A 341 13.21 -2.83 24.32
C GLY A 341 12.05 -1.96 23.91
N LEU A 342 11.37 -2.26 22.80
CA LEU A 342 10.13 -1.61 22.40
C LEU A 342 9.03 -1.79 23.47
N LEU A 343 8.75 -3.01 23.90
CA LEU A 343 7.72 -3.30 24.91
C LEU A 343 8.09 -2.69 26.28
N GLN A 344 9.36 -2.71 26.63
CA GLN A 344 9.85 -2.09 27.86
C GLN A 344 9.65 -0.57 27.87
N ALA A 345 9.90 0.11 26.77
CA ALA A 345 9.71 1.54 26.64
C ALA A 345 8.21 1.94 26.75
N LEU A 346 7.31 1.10 26.27
CA LEU A 346 5.86 1.35 26.30
C LEU A 346 5.19 0.93 27.61
N GLN A 347 5.82 0.04 28.39
CA GLN A 347 5.24 -0.53 29.63
C GLN A 347 4.70 0.52 30.61
N PRO A 348 5.37 1.66 30.89
CA PRO A 348 4.89 2.63 31.86
C PRO A 348 3.50 3.20 31.58
N LEU A 349 3.11 3.24 30.29
CA LEU A 349 1.81 3.74 29.84
C LEU A 349 0.77 2.64 29.59
N ALA A 350 1.21 1.38 29.53
CA ALA A 350 0.33 0.30 29.17
C ALA A 350 -0.67 0.02 30.32
N ARG A 351 -1.97 0.09 30.04
CA ARG A 351 -3.01 -0.58 30.82
C ARG A 351 -2.95 -2.06 30.54
N ARG A 352 -2.88 -2.43 29.27
CA ARG A 352 -2.60 -3.77 28.76
C ARG A 352 -1.97 -3.68 27.36
N ALA A 353 -1.26 -4.72 26.97
CA ALA A 353 -0.75 -4.89 25.62
C ALA A 353 -1.44 -6.08 24.95
N VAL A 354 -2.13 -5.83 23.84
CA VAL A 354 -2.66 -6.85 22.95
C VAL A 354 -1.58 -7.12 21.90
N LEU A 355 -0.99 -8.31 21.94
CA LEU A 355 0.08 -8.72 21.06
C LEU A 355 -0.50 -9.48 19.87
N THR A 356 -0.09 -9.07 18.66
CA THR A 356 -0.64 -9.58 17.42
C THR A 356 0.42 -9.67 16.33
N ALA A 357 0.08 -10.27 15.18
CA ALA A 357 0.89 -10.26 13.98
C ALA A 357 0.17 -9.53 12.85
N SER A 358 0.93 -8.80 12.03
CA SER A 358 0.50 -8.38 10.69
C SER A 358 0.82 -9.48 9.67
N ASP A 359 0.31 -9.36 8.46
CA ASP A 359 0.57 -10.27 7.33
C ASP A 359 1.97 -10.09 6.67
N HIS A 360 2.85 -9.30 7.29
CA HIS A 360 4.21 -9.10 6.81
C HIS A 360 5.06 -10.37 6.97
N PRO A 361 5.87 -10.80 5.97
CA PRO A 361 6.67 -12.04 6.03
C PRO A 361 7.65 -12.13 7.21
N ARG A 362 8.11 -10.98 7.73
CA ARG A 362 8.99 -10.90 8.89
C ARG A 362 8.25 -10.67 10.20
N ALA A 363 6.92 -10.72 10.24
CA ALA A 363 6.19 -10.53 11.48
C ALA A 363 6.62 -11.58 12.53
N LEU A 364 6.84 -11.13 13.78
CA LEU A 364 7.00 -12.01 14.92
C LEU A 364 5.64 -12.66 15.24
N ARG A 365 5.66 -13.93 15.57
CA ARG A 365 4.47 -14.58 16.12
C ARG A 365 4.13 -13.91 17.46
N PRO A 366 2.84 -13.73 17.79
CA PRO A 366 2.45 -13.08 19.03
C PRO A 366 3.00 -13.77 20.28
N GLU A 367 3.17 -15.10 20.25
CA GLU A 367 3.79 -15.87 21.34
C GLU A 367 5.29 -15.55 21.48
N GLU A 368 5.98 -15.37 20.37
CA GLU A 368 7.41 -14.95 20.36
C GLU A 368 7.56 -13.53 20.91
N LEU A 369 6.58 -12.68 20.64
CA LEU A 369 6.53 -11.31 21.17
C LEU A 369 6.19 -11.30 22.65
N ALA A 370 5.24 -12.14 23.10
CA ALA A 370 4.86 -12.30 24.51
C ALA A 370 6.03 -12.81 25.37
N ALA A 371 6.86 -13.72 24.84
CA ALA A 371 8.04 -14.21 25.52
C ALA A 371 9.11 -13.12 25.78
N ARG A 372 9.01 -11.98 25.08
CA ARG A 372 9.90 -10.80 25.23
C ARG A 372 9.29 -9.69 26.07
N ALA A 373 8.03 -9.88 26.52
CA ALA A 373 7.36 -8.87 27.33
C ALA A 373 8.01 -8.70 28.70
N PRO A 374 8.19 -7.49 29.18
CA PRO A 374 8.75 -7.25 30.51
C PRO A 374 7.80 -7.75 31.61
N ALA A 375 8.37 -8.16 32.73
CA ALA A 375 7.61 -8.60 33.88
C ALA A 375 6.65 -7.50 34.35
N GLY A 376 5.39 -7.89 34.63
CA GLY A 376 4.36 -6.98 35.10
C GLY A 376 3.60 -6.22 33.99
N LEU A 377 3.91 -6.39 32.71
CA LEU A 377 3.07 -5.92 31.62
C LEU A 377 1.88 -6.88 31.44
N PRO A 378 0.62 -6.43 31.60
CA PRO A 378 -0.54 -7.25 31.29
C PRO A 378 -0.61 -7.53 29.77
N VAL A 379 -0.52 -8.79 29.40
CA VAL A 379 -0.46 -9.22 27.99
C VAL A 379 -1.68 -10.06 27.65
N GLU A 380 -2.30 -9.75 26.51
CA GLU A 380 -3.31 -10.56 25.83
C GLU A 380 -2.78 -10.94 24.44
N ILE A 381 -2.99 -12.17 23.98
CA ILE A 381 -2.56 -12.62 22.65
C ILE A 381 -3.78 -12.78 21.76
N ILE A 382 -3.77 -12.04 20.63
CA ILE A 382 -4.74 -12.20 19.55
C ILE A 382 -3.95 -12.38 18.25
N PRO A 383 -3.92 -13.59 17.66
CA PRO A 383 -2.98 -13.89 16.55
C PRO A 383 -3.13 -13.02 15.32
N SER A 384 -4.36 -12.64 14.93
CA SER A 384 -4.64 -11.80 13.75
C SER A 384 -4.82 -10.34 14.12
N GLY A 385 -4.08 -9.43 13.45
CA GLY A 385 -4.20 -7.99 13.65
C GLY A 385 -5.61 -7.47 13.37
N LEU A 386 -6.25 -7.96 12.31
CA LEU A 386 -7.62 -7.59 11.96
C LEU A 386 -8.62 -8.04 13.03
N ARG A 387 -8.47 -9.27 13.54
CA ARG A 387 -9.31 -9.78 14.63
C ARG A 387 -9.13 -8.96 15.91
N ALA A 388 -7.88 -8.59 16.23
CA ALA A 388 -7.58 -7.74 17.38
C ALA A 388 -8.24 -6.36 17.26
N LEU A 389 -8.14 -5.72 16.07
CA LEU A 389 -8.78 -4.44 15.80
C LEU A 389 -10.30 -4.52 15.93
N ARG A 390 -10.94 -5.56 15.39
CA ARG A 390 -12.39 -5.78 15.51
C ARG A 390 -12.83 -5.96 16.96
N GLN A 391 -12.10 -6.77 17.73
CA GLN A 391 -12.43 -7.02 19.13
C GLN A 391 -12.29 -5.75 19.97
N LEU A 392 -11.22 -4.97 19.77
CA LEU A 392 -10.98 -3.71 20.46
C LEU A 392 -11.96 -2.61 20.03
N ALA A 393 -12.39 -2.60 18.77
CA ALA A 393 -13.35 -1.63 18.26
C ALA A 393 -14.81 -1.95 18.66
N ALA A 394 -15.15 -3.22 18.88
CA ALA A 394 -16.51 -3.67 19.28
C ALA A 394 -16.86 -3.34 20.73
N GLN A 395 -15.86 -3.14 21.58
CA GLN A 395 -16.05 -2.78 23.00
C GLN A 395 -15.33 -1.45 23.31
N PRO A 396 -15.76 -0.34 22.73
CA PRO A 396 -15.08 0.93 22.91
C PRO A 396 -15.36 1.48 24.30
N ASP A 397 -14.33 1.56 25.15
CA ASP A 397 -14.39 2.33 26.39
C ASP A 397 -13.85 3.75 26.09
N PRO A 398 -14.67 4.81 26.21
CA PRO A 398 -14.22 6.18 26.02
C PRO A 398 -13.06 6.58 26.93
N ALA A 399 -12.91 5.91 28.07
CA ALA A 399 -11.84 6.14 29.04
C ALA A 399 -10.57 5.32 28.75
N ASP A 400 -10.58 4.42 27.74
CA ASP A 400 -9.47 3.56 27.38
C ASP A 400 -8.97 3.84 25.94
N PRO A 401 -8.09 4.83 25.74
CA PRO A 401 -7.57 5.13 24.42
C PRO A 401 -6.71 3.97 23.90
N LEU A 402 -6.78 3.75 22.58
CA LEU A 402 -6.05 2.71 21.86
C LEU A 402 -4.87 3.31 21.10
N CYS A 403 -3.67 2.74 21.27
CA CYS A 403 -2.54 3.01 20.40
C CYS A 403 -2.15 1.73 19.62
N VAL A 404 -2.09 1.83 18.29
CA VAL A 404 -1.61 0.76 17.40
C VAL A 404 -0.18 1.08 16.98
N THR A 405 0.77 0.17 17.27
CA THR A 405 2.20 0.45 17.08
C THR A 405 3.05 -0.82 16.92
N GLY A 406 4.36 -0.66 16.77
CA GLY A 406 5.36 -1.73 16.71
C GLY A 406 5.77 -2.12 15.30
N SER A 407 4.98 -1.83 14.28
CA SER A 407 5.36 -1.96 12.87
C SER A 407 4.49 -1.13 11.95
N LEU A 408 5.04 -0.68 10.84
CA LEU A 408 4.28 0.04 9.80
C LEU A 408 3.24 -0.87 9.13
N SER A 409 3.50 -2.17 9.00
CA SER A 409 2.54 -3.11 8.42
C SER A 409 1.28 -3.28 9.30
N LEU A 410 1.41 -3.28 10.62
CA LEU A 410 0.26 -3.28 11.51
C LEU A 410 -0.49 -1.94 11.46
N VAL A 411 0.24 -0.83 11.39
CA VAL A 411 -0.34 0.51 11.20
C VAL A 411 -1.11 0.60 9.89
N ALA A 412 -0.57 0.07 8.80
CA ALA A 412 -1.25 0.00 7.50
C ALA A 412 -2.59 -0.75 7.61
N LEU A 413 -2.59 -1.94 8.23
CA LEU A 413 -3.80 -2.71 8.50
C LEU A 413 -4.83 -1.91 9.31
N ALA A 414 -4.37 -1.19 10.36
CA ALA A 414 -5.25 -0.35 11.17
C ALA A 414 -5.80 0.83 10.37
N ARG A 415 -5.02 1.46 9.51
CA ARG A 415 -5.49 2.52 8.61
C ARG A 415 -6.59 2.02 7.67
N GLU A 416 -6.44 0.81 7.12
CA GLU A 416 -7.48 0.16 6.31
C GLU A 416 -8.73 -0.12 7.13
N PHE A 417 -8.57 -0.66 8.32
CA PHE A 417 -9.68 -0.97 9.23
C PHE A 417 -10.50 0.27 9.62
N PHE A 418 -9.84 1.40 9.89
CA PHE A 418 -10.49 2.67 10.21
C PHE A 418 -10.84 3.53 8.99
N ASP A 419 -10.69 2.98 7.78
CA ASP A 419 -10.99 3.63 6.49
C ASP A 419 -10.31 5.01 6.31
N LEU A 420 -9.06 5.12 6.76
CA LEU A 420 -8.30 6.35 6.60
C LEU A 420 -7.89 6.55 5.13
N PRO A 421 -7.77 7.83 4.68
CA PRO A 421 -7.39 8.15 3.31
C PRO A 421 -6.08 7.52 2.90
N GLY A 422 -6.03 6.95 1.70
CA GLY A 422 -4.85 6.32 1.12
C GLY A 422 -5.25 5.39 -0.02
N GLU A 423 -4.35 5.21 -0.99
CA GLU A 423 -4.56 4.24 -2.06
C GLU A 423 -4.22 2.83 -1.59
N ARG A 424 -4.96 1.85 -2.11
CA ARG A 424 -4.79 0.43 -1.77
C ARG A 424 -4.46 -0.36 -3.04
N GLU A 425 -3.60 -1.37 -2.91
CA GLU A 425 -3.21 -2.23 -4.05
C GLU A 425 -3.92 -3.59 -4.07
N GLY A 426 -4.97 -3.75 -3.33
CA GLY A 426 -5.70 -5.01 -3.27
C GLY A 426 -6.24 -5.30 -1.87
N VAL A 427 -6.65 -6.52 -1.67
CA VAL A 427 -7.24 -7.00 -0.43
C VAL A 427 -6.21 -7.84 0.30
N SER A 428 -6.02 -7.60 1.61
CA SER A 428 -5.10 -8.37 2.45
C SER A 428 -5.52 -9.85 2.54
N GLU A 429 -4.60 -10.73 2.91
CA GLU A 429 -4.94 -12.14 3.18
C GLU A 429 -5.98 -12.29 4.30
N ASP A 430 -5.89 -11.44 5.34
CA ASP A 430 -6.85 -11.41 6.43
C ASP A 430 -8.27 -11.09 5.95
N ALA A 431 -8.40 -10.20 4.97
CA ALA A 431 -9.70 -9.91 4.35
C ALA A 431 -10.29 -11.14 3.61
N ALA A 432 -9.44 -12.01 3.05
CA ALA A 432 -9.89 -13.26 2.43
C ALA A 432 -10.37 -14.29 3.45
N LEU A 433 -9.93 -14.18 4.72
CA LEU A 433 -10.39 -15.04 5.83
C LEU A 433 -11.78 -14.63 6.37
N GLU A 434 -12.23 -13.42 6.08
CA GLU A 434 -13.54 -12.90 6.50
C GLU A 434 -14.70 -13.85 6.15
N SER A 435 -14.62 -14.48 4.98
CA SER A 435 -15.62 -15.46 4.53
C SER A 435 -15.65 -16.70 5.43
N LEU A 436 -14.48 -17.17 5.90
CA LEU A 436 -14.41 -18.29 6.85
C LEU A 436 -14.94 -17.92 8.22
N GLU A 437 -14.75 -16.68 8.67
CA GLU A 437 -15.27 -16.20 9.95
C GLU A 437 -16.82 -16.11 9.93
N CYS A 438 -17.41 -15.65 8.83
CA CYS A 438 -18.87 -15.68 8.66
C CYS A 438 -19.40 -17.12 8.62
N LEU A 439 -18.71 -18.02 7.92
CA LEU A 439 -19.05 -19.44 7.88
C LEU A 439 -18.97 -20.09 9.27
N GLN A 440 -17.94 -19.80 10.06
CA GLN A 440 -17.82 -20.31 11.45
C GLN A 440 -19.01 -19.90 12.31
N LEU A 441 -19.40 -18.63 12.25
CA LEU A 441 -20.55 -18.12 12.99
C LEU A 441 -21.84 -18.84 12.56
N ALA A 442 -22.03 -19.03 11.26
CA ALA A 442 -23.17 -19.77 10.73
C ALA A 442 -23.19 -21.24 11.20
N CYS A 443 -22.03 -21.94 11.16
CA CYS A 443 -21.91 -23.29 11.69
C CYS A 443 -22.24 -23.36 13.20
N GLN A 444 -21.74 -22.42 14.00
CA GLN A 444 -22.03 -22.35 15.43
C GLN A 444 -23.53 -22.18 15.72
N ARG A 445 -24.23 -21.31 14.96
CA ARG A 445 -25.67 -21.08 15.12
C ARG A 445 -26.53 -22.30 14.75
N GLN A 446 -26.05 -23.05 13.75
CA GLN A 446 -26.75 -24.26 13.30
C GLN A 446 -26.30 -25.54 14.05
N GLY A 447 -25.38 -25.43 15.00
CA GLY A 447 -24.88 -26.58 15.76
C GLY A 447 -24.05 -27.56 14.91
N LEU A 448 -23.44 -27.09 13.82
CA LEU A 448 -22.62 -27.92 12.92
C LEU A 448 -21.18 -27.98 13.45
N GLU A 449 -20.58 -29.16 13.39
CA GLU A 449 -19.20 -29.40 13.82
C GLU A 449 -18.21 -29.01 12.71
N TRP A 450 -17.21 -28.22 13.05
CA TRP A 450 -16.16 -27.77 12.12
C TRP A 450 -14.80 -27.69 12.81
N GLU A 451 -13.73 -27.74 12.01
CA GLU A 451 -12.37 -27.57 12.48
C GLU A 451 -11.50 -26.87 11.42
N PHE A 452 -10.37 -26.28 11.82
CA PHE A 452 -9.37 -25.87 10.86
C PHE A 452 -8.52 -27.06 10.42
N ALA A 453 -8.54 -27.37 9.13
CA ALA A 453 -7.73 -28.42 8.51
C ALA A 453 -6.30 -27.96 8.16
N SER A 454 -5.97 -26.67 8.34
CA SER A 454 -4.64 -26.11 8.11
C SER A 454 -4.15 -25.32 9.33
N ALA A 455 -2.85 -25.41 9.62
CA ALA A 455 -2.24 -24.73 10.76
C ALA A 455 -2.33 -23.19 10.68
N ASN A 456 -2.42 -22.61 9.47
CA ASN A 456 -2.58 -21.18 9.25
C ASN A 456 -4.05 -20.69 9.25
N GLY A 457 -5.01 -21.60 9.50
CA GLY A 457 -6.44 -21.25 9.54
C GLY A 457 -7.07 -20.94 8.17
N HIS A 458 -6.38 -21.20 7.06
CA HIS A 458 -6.89 -20.90 5.71
C HIS A 458 -7.86 -21.95 5.15
N VAL A 459 -7.87 -23.15 5.72
CA VAL A 459 -8.76 -24.25 5.31
C VAL A 459 -9.64 -24.63 6.47
N LEU A 460 -10.97 -24.50 6.30
CA LEU A 460 -11.97 -24.98 7.21
C LEU A 460 -12.57 -26.29 6.69
N ARG A 461 -12.68 -27.28 7.54
CA ARG A 461 -13.38 -28.54 7.29
C ARG A 461 -14.69 -28.57 8.07
N LEU A 462 -15.81 -28.69 7.39
CA LEU A 462 -17.12 -28.94 7.99
C LEU A 462 -17.32 -30.43 8.09
N VAL A 463 -17.59 -30.93 9.30
CA VAL A 463 -17.86 -32.33 9.60
C VAL A 463 -19.34 -32.62 9.33
N ARG A 464 -19.62 -33.67 8.54
CA ARG A 464 -20.98 -34.14 8.26
C ARG A 464 -21.00 -35.63 7.96
N PRO A 465 -22.18 -36.31 8.00
CA PRO A 465 -22.31 -37.65 7.47
C PRO A 465 -21.88 -37.72 6.00
N GLY A 466 -21.07 -38.70 5.63
CA GLY A 466 -20.47 -38.80 4.30
C GLY A 466 -19.16 -38.03 4.15
N ALA A 467 -18.92 -37.46 2.97
CA ALA A 467 -17.68 -36.73 2.72
C ALA A 467 -17.71 -35.33 3.36
N PRO A 468 -16.63 -34.90 4.08
CA PRO A 468 -16.56 -33.56 4.64
C PRO A 468 -16.52 -32.49 3.56
N LEU A 469 -16.98 -31.28 3.88
CA LEU A 469 -16.83 -30.12 3.00
C LEU A 469 -15.62 -29.29 3.40
N TYR A 470 -14.82 -28.91 2.42
CA TYR A 470 -13.65 -28.05 2.62
C TYR A 470 -13.88 -26.66 2.03
N PHE A 471 -13.49 -25.66 2.76
CA PHE A 471 -13.52 -24.25 2.37
C PHE A 471 -12.10 -23.70 2.44
N LEU A 472 -11.65 -23.02 1.37
CA LEU A 472 -10.33 -22.42 1.30
C LEU A 472 -10.49 -20.91 1.16
N ARG A 473 -10.35 -20.16 2.25
CA ARG A 473 -10.59 -18.71 2.28
C ARG A 473 -12.01 -18.40 1.78
N ASN A 474 -12.16 -17.63 0.68
CA ASN A 474 -13.47 -17.36 0.05
C ASN A 474 -13.92 -18.43 -0.97
N LYS A 475 -13.13 -19.51 -1.18
CA LYS A 475 -13.51 -20.60 -2.07
C LYS A 475 -14.32 -21.64 -1.32
N HIS A 476 -15.31 -22.20 -1.98
CA HIS A 476 -16.30 -23.10 -1.41
C HIS A 476 -16.61 -24.28 -2.34
N PRO A 477 -17.15 -25.40 -1.83
CA PRO A 477 -17.38 -26.61 -2.58
C PRO A 477 -18.74 -26.68 -3.32
N PHE A 478 -19.52 -25.59 -3.32
CA PHE A 478 -20.91 -25.61 -3.80
C PHE A 478 -21.05 -25.50 -5.30
N ASN A 479 -20.04 -25.01 -6.02
CA ASN A 479 -20.10 -24.83 -7.46
C ASN A 479 -19.63 -26.08 -8.21
N ASN A 480 -20.31 -26.38 -9.32
CA ASN A 480 -19.78 -27.28 -10.31
C ASN A 480 -18.45 -26.74 -10.88
N TYR A 481 -17.43 -27.58 -10.98
CA TYR A 481 -16.09 -27.16 -11.42
C TYR A 481 -16.08 -26.48 -12.78
N VAL A 482 -16.81 -27.04 -13.78
CA VAL A 482 -16.85 -26.49 -15.14
C VAL A 482 -17.61 -25.16 -15.15
N ALA A 483 -18.75 -25.08 -14.46
CA ALA A 483 -19.52 -23.83 -14.36
C ALA A 483 -18.70 -22.71 -13.66
N ALA A 484 -17.95 -23.04 -12.60
CA ALA A 484 -17.06 -22.11 -11.94
C ALA A 484 -15.94 -21.62 -12.88
N ARG A 485 -15.31 -22.51 -13.64
CA ARG A 485 -14.27 -22.14 -14.62
C ARG A 485 -14.79 -21.27 -15.75
N LEU A 486 -16.01 -21.56 -16.25
CA LEU A 486 -16.69 -20.69 -17.24
C LEU A 486 -17.01 -19.30 -16.66
N ALA A 487 -17.39 -19.26 -15.38
CA ALA A 487 -17.65 -17.99 -14.68
C ALA A 487 -16.36 -17.22 -14.35
N GLU A 488 -15.19 -17.81 -14.27
CA GLU A 488 -13.90 -17.13 -14.12
C GLU A 488 -13.37 -16.55 -15.45
N ASP A 489 -13.92 -17.00 -16.59
CA ASP A 489 -13.48 -16.63 -17.92
C ASP A 489 -14.42 -15.59 -18.54
N LYS A 490 -13.97 -14.32 -18.59
CA LYS A 490 -14.78 -13.18 -19.04
C LYS A 490 -15.27 -13.30 -20.49
N GLY A 491 -14.48 -13.96 -21.35
CA GLY A 491 -14.87 -14.16 -22.75
C GLY A 491 -15.99 -15.16 -22.89
N TYR A 492 -15.83 -16.34 -22.28
CA TYR A 492 -16.91 -17.35 -22.32
C TYR A 492 -18.17 -16.90 -21.59
N GLN A 493 -18.05 -16.17 -20.47
CA GLN A 493 -19.20 -15.54 -19.84
C GLN A 493 -19.98 -14.67 -20.83
N HIS A 494 -19.28 -13.76 -21.52
CA HIS A 494 -19.91 -12.84 -22.46
C HIS A 494 -20.62 -13.61 -23.59
N GLU A 495 -19.99 -14.64 -24.16
CA GLU A 495 -20.58 -15.45 -25.21
C GLU A 495 -21.86 -16.17 -24.75
N LEU A 496 -21.79 -16.88 -23.62
CA LEU A 496 -22.90 -17.66 -23.08
C LEU A 496 -24.10 -16.78 -22.70
N PHE A 497 -23.83 -15.70 -21.98
CA PHE A 497 -24.92 -14.81 -21.55
C PHE A 497 -25.50 -13.98 -22.70
N SER A 498 -24.69 -13.63 -23.70
CA SER A 498 -25.17 -12.99 -24.93
C SER A 498 -26.09 -13.90 -25.72
N GLN A 499 -25.71 -15.19 -25.90
CA GLN A 499 -26.55 -16.21 -26.56
C GLN A 499 -27.89 -16.45 -25.83
N ALA A 500 -27.86 -16.31 -24.48
CA ALA A 500 -29.07 -16.40 -23.66
C ALA A 500 -29.90 -15.09 -23.65
N GLY A 501 -29.50 -14.09 -24.41
CA GLY A 501 -30.23 -12.81 -24.56
C GLY A 501 -30.21 -11.94 -23.30
N LEU A 502 -29.22 -12.08 -22.41
CA LEU A 502 -29.03 -11.16 -21.30
C LEU A 502 -28.47 -9.83 -21.82
N LEU A 503 -28.83 -8.74 -21.15
CA LEU A 503 -28.28 -7.42 -21.46
C LEU A 503 -26.85 -7.31 -20.92
N LEU A 504 -25.87 -7.17 -21.83
CA LEU A 504 -24.46 -7.00 -21.53
C LEU A 504 -23.95 -5.72 -22.20
N PRO A 505 -22.81 -5.15 -21.72
CA PRO A 505 -22.10 -4.13 -22.49
C PRO A 505 -21.63 -4.71 -23.83
N ALA A 506 -21.73 -3.92 -24.90
CA ALA A 506 -21.21 -4.34 -26.18
C ALA A 506 -19.70 -4.60 -26.07
N THR A 507 -19.23 -5.76 -26.53
CA THR A 507 -17.87 -6.25 -26.30
C THR A 507 -17.24 -6.75 -27.59
N MET A 508 -15.95 -6.45 -27.77
CA MET A 508 -15.10 -6.97 -28.83
C MET A 508 -13.95 -7.73 -28.22
N GLN A 509 -13.79 -8.98 -28.59
CA GLN A 509 -12.60 -9.76 -28.24
C GLN A 509 -11.51 -9.51 -29.29
N VAL A 510 -10.30 -9.26 -28.84
CA VAL A 510 -9.14 -9.06 -29.70
C VAL A 510 -8.01 -9.97 -29.28
N PHE A 511 -7.35 -10.56 -30.26
CA PHE A 511 -6.17 -11.36 -30.01
C PHE A 511 -4.91 -10.50 -30.20
N ASN A 512 -3.90 -10.71 -29.36
CA ASN A 512 -2.63 -10.00 -29.41
C ASN A 512 -1.96 -10.13 -30.81
N PRO A 513 -1.83 -9.05 -31.56
CA PRO A 513 -1.23 -9.11 -32.91
C PRO A 513 0.26 -9.50 -32.89
N PHE A 514 0.95 -9.29 -31.76
CA PHE A 514 2.39 -9.60 -31.61
C PHE A 514 2.63 -11.00 -31.04
N ALA A 515 1.59 -11.78 -30.78
CA ALA A 515 1.73 -13.15 -30.32
C ALA A 515 2.49 -14.01 -31.35
N ASP A 516 3.13 -15.08 -30.87
CA ASP A 516 3.87 -16.06 -31.68
C ASP A 516 3.05 -16.56 -32.89
N ASP A 517 3.72 -16.87 -34.00
CA ASP A 517 3.09 -17.28 -35.28
C ASP A 517 2.26 -18.54 -35.19
N ARG A 518 2.51 -19.43 -34.22
CA ARG A 518 1.63 -20.57 -33.93
C ARG A 518 0.19 -20.21 -33.61
N PHE A 519 -0.05 -18.93 -33.21
CA PHE A 519 -1.36 -18.38 -32.92
C PHE A 519 -2.00 -17.59 -34.07
N ASN A 520 -1.37 -17.53 -35.26
CA ASN A 520 -1.85 -16.72 -36.40
C ASN A 520 -3.33 -17.00 -36.76
N ARG A 521 -3.83 -18.22 -36.56
CA ARG A 521 -5.23 -18.58 -36.79
C ARG A 521 -6.23 -17.84 -35.90
N TYR A 522 -5.78 -17.28 -34.77
CA TYR A 522 -6.62 -16.53 -33.82
C TYR A 522 -6.48 -15.02 -33.99
N LYS A 523 -5.48 -14.55 -34.71
CA LYS A 523 -5.24 -13.13 -34.92
C LYS A 523 -6.24 -12.58 -35.94
N THR A 524 -7.23 -11.85 -35.41
CA THR A 524 -8.27 -11.22 -36.25
C THR A 524 -7.88 -9.87 -36.81
N HIS A 525 -6.88 -9.25 -36.22
CA HIS A 525 -6.36 -7.90 -36.60
C HIS A 525 -4.84 -7.95 -36.75
N PRO A 526 -4.29 -7.34 -37.84
CA PRO A 526 -2.86 -7.41 -38.12
C PRO A 526 -2.02 -6.45 -37.24
N SER A 527 -2.64 -5.46 -36.60
CA SER A 527 -1.93 -4.45 -35.82
C SER A 527 -2.85 -3.78 -34.81
N ILE A 528 -2.28 -3.10 -33.82
CA ILE A 528 -3.01 -2.26 -32.86
C ILE A 528 -3.80 -1.14 -33.56
N ALA A 529 -3.22 -0.53 -34.59
CA ALA A 529 -3.92 0.49 -35.37
C ALA A 529 -5.20 -0.06 -36.04
N ALA A 530 -5.17 -1.31 -36.49
CA ALA A 530 -6.35 -2.00 -37.07
C ALA A 530 -7.41 -2.30 -35.97
N ILE A 531 -6.96 -2.70 -34.78
CA ILE A 531 -7.85 -2.88 -33.62
C ILE A 531 -8.53 -1.55 -33.25
N ALA A 532 -7.76 -0.47 -33.10
CA ALA A 532 -8.30 0.85 -32.76
C ALA A 532 -9.30 1.37 -33.82
N ALA A 533 -9.00 1.17 -35.11
CA ALA A 533 -9.92 1.53 -36.17
C ALA A 533 -11.26 0.74 -36.13
N GLU A 534 -11.20 -0.55 -35.74
CA GLU A 534 -12.40 -1.34 -35.57
C GLU A 534 -13.20 -0.94 -34.31
N VAL A 535 -12.50 -0.55 -33.24
CA VAL A 535 -13.13 0.00 -32.02
C VAL A 535 -13.93 1.26 -32.36
N GLU A 536 -13.35 2.19 -33.12
CA GLU A 536 -14.02 3.45 -33.51
C GLU A 536 -15.24 3.26 -34.41
N LYS A 537 -15.35 2.13 -35.11
CA LYS A 537 -16.57 1.77 -35.85
C LYS A 537 -17.68 1.23 -34.95
N ARG A 538 -17.32 0.59 -33.83
CA ARG A 538 -18.27 -0.12 -32.96
C ARG A 538 -18.67 0.65 -31.71
N PHE A 539 -17.75 1.47 -31.20
CA PHE A 539 -17.90 2.13 -29.90
C PHE A 539 -17.57 3.61 -29.98
N SER A 540 -18.16 4.40 -29.09
CA SER A 540 -17.74 5.75 -28.75
C SER A 540 -16.85 5.75 -27.51
N TYR A 541 -15.87 6.63 -27.44
CA TYR A 541 -15.07 6.80 -26.22
C TYR A 541 -15.91 7.45 -25.10
N PRO A 542 -15.62 7.14 -23.83
CA PRO A 542 -14.58 6.21 -23.36
C PRO A 542 -14.95 4.73 -23.58
N VAL A 543 -13.91 3.89 -23.70
CA VAL A 543 -14.05 2.43 -23.78
C VAL A 543 -13.26 1.77 -22.65
N LEU A 544 -13.67 0.55 -22.24
CA LEU A 544 -12.95 -0.27 -21.26
C LEU A 544 -12.08 -1.29 -22.00
N VAL A 545 -10.83 -1.41 -21.57
CA VAL A 545 -9.94 -2.52 -21.94
C VAL A 545 -9.80 -3.45 -20.76
N LYS A 546 -10.10 -4.73 -20.92
CA LYS A 546 -10.04 -5.73 -19.85
C LYS A 546 -9.09 -6.86 -20.23
N LYS A 547 -8.25 -7.29 -19.31
CA LYS A 547 -7.55 -8.57 -19.43
C LYS A 547 -8.54 -9.71 -19.29
N TYR A 548 -8.30 -10.78 -20.05
CA TYR A 548 -9.17 -11.96 -20.08
C TYR A 548 -9.24 -12.65 -18.71
N HIS A 549 -8.08 -12.87 -18.09
CA HIS A 549 -7.96 -13.43 -16.74
C HIS A 549 -7.54 -12.35 -15.75
N SER A 550 -8.48 -11.69 -15.11
CA SER A 550 -8.21 -10.70 -14.07
C SER A 550 -9.32 -10.69 -13.02
N SER A 551 -8.96 -10.44 -11.77
CA SER A 551 -9.88 -10.33 -10.63
C SER A 551 -9.64 -9.02 -9.88
N LEU A 552 -10.59 -8.60 -9.03
CA LEU A 552 -10.49 -7.41 -8.19
C LEU A 552 -10.21 -6.11 -8.96
N ALA A 553 -10.82 -5.95 -10.13
CA ALA A 553 -10.62 -4.83 -11.07
C ALA A 553 -9.16 -4.65 -11.58
N GLN A 554 -8.24 -5.54 -11.20
CA GLN A 554 -6.88 -5.54 -11.72
C GLN A 554 -6.90 -5.90 -13.22
N GLY A 555 -6.32 -5.03 -14.07
CA GLY A 555 -6.32 -5.24 -15.52
C GLY A 555 -7.61 -4.78 -16.22
N VAL A 556 -8.37 -3.85 -15.62
CA VAL A 556 -9.47 -3.11 -16.25
C VAL A 556 -9.04 -1.64 -16.37
N PHE A 557 -9.09 -1.09 -17.57
CA PHE A 557 -8.60 0.24 -17.90
C PHE A 557 -9.65 1.03 -18.67
N LEU A 558 -9.82 2.30 -18.34
CA LEU A 558 -10.72 3.23 -19.03
C LEU A 558 -9.91 4.12 -19.98
N GLU A 559 -10.22 4.04 -21.28
CA GLU A 559 -9.52 4.76 -22.31
C GLU A 559 -10.41 5.81 -22.97
N HIS A 560 -9.96 7.06 -22.94
CA HIS A 560 -10.77 8.21 -23.35
C HIS A 560 -10.54 8.64 -24.81
N SER A 561 -9.55 8.09 -25.49
CA SER A 561 -9.20 8.43 -26.86
C SER A 561 -8.51 7.28 -27.59
N ARG A 562 -8.41 7.41 -28.93
CA ARG A 562 -7.62 6.49 -29.75
C ARG A 562 -6.17 6.39 -29.28
N ASP A 563 -5.55 7.51 -28.95
CA ASP A 563 -4.13 7.54 -28.57
C ASP A 563 -3.89 6.82 -27.25
N THR A 564 -4.76 7.01 -26.25
CA THR A 564 -4.67 6.31 -24.98
C THR A 564 -4.95 4.82 -25.17
N LEU A 565 -5.96 4.46 -25.97
CA LEU A 565 -6.27 3.07 -26.32
C LEU A 565 -5.08 2.38 -27.00
N CYS A 566 -4.48 3.01 -28.02
CA CYS A 566 -3.32 2.42 -28.71
C CYS A 566 -2.14 2.20 -27.78
N ARG A 567 -1.82 3.17 -26.92
CA ARG A 567 -0.76 3.01 -25.92
C ARG A 567 -1.07 1.87 -24.93
N ARG A 568 -2.31 1.77 -24.46
CA ARG A 568 -2.74 0.68 -23.56
C ARG A 568 -2.59 -0.69 -24.24
N LEU A 569 -3.11 -0.84 -25.45
CA LEU A 569 -3.03 -2.08 -26.21
C LEU A 569 -1.58 -2.47 -26.48
N GLN A 570 -0.71 -1.48 -26.84
CA GLN A 570 0.72 -1.72 -27.03
C GLN A 570 1.36 -2.31 -25.77
N LEU A 571 1.14 -1.65 -24.61
CA LEU A 571 1.67 -2.10 -23.32
C LEU A 571 1.20 -3.50 -22.95
N LEU A 572 -0.10 -3.79 -23.15
CA LEU A 572 -0.66 -5.09 -22.79
C LEU A 572 -0.21 -6.22 -23.73
N CYS A 573 -0.14 -5.93 -25.04
CA CYS A 573 0.21 -6.93 -26.05
C CYS A 573 1.70 -7.26 -26.11
N GLU A 574 2.60 -6.27 -25.98
CA GLU A 574 4.05 -6.49 -26.00
C GLU A 574 4.54 -7.25 -24.76
N ASN A 575 3.84 -7.11 -23.65
CA ASN A 575 4.22 -7.71 -22.37
C ASN A 575 3.28 -8.86 -21.96
N SER A 576 2.46 -9.38 -22.89
CA SER A 576 1.57 -10.49 -22.58
C SER A 576 2.36 -11.76 -22.30
N GLY A 577 2.12 -12.37 -21.11
CA GLY A 577 2.47 -13.75 -20.88
C GLY A 577 1.60 -14.69 -21.75
N TYR A 578 1.95 -15.96 -21.82
CA TYR A 578 1.24 -16.98 -22.61
C TYR A 578 -0.30 -17.00 -22.38
N LEU A 579 -0.76 -16.65 -21.20
CA LEU A 579 -2.19 -16.68 -20.81
C LEU A 579 -2.96 -15.38 -21.13
N ASP A 580 -2.30 -14.27 -21.47
CA ASP A 580 -2.90 -12.95 -21.63
C ASP A 580 -2.97 -12.49 -23.11
N ASN A 581 -2.99 -13.42 -24.07
CA ASN A 581 -3.06 -13.07 -25.49
C ASN A 581 -4.45 -12.59 -25.97
N VAL A 582 -5.47 -12.68 -25.13
CA VAL A 582 -6.82 -12.19 -25.44
C VAL A 582 -7.14 -11.00 -24.55
N LEU A 583 -7.64 -9.94 -25.16
CA LEU A 583 -8.14 -8.76 -24.47
C LEU A 583 -9.62 -8.54 -24.86
N LEU A 584 -10.39 -7.97 -23.93
CA LEU A 584 -11.75 -7.52 -24.16
C LEU A 584 -11.77 -6.01 -24.26
N ILE A 585 -12.35 -5.48 -25.32
CA ILE A 585 -12.66 -4.05 -25.46
C ILE A 585 -14.17 -3.90 -25.36
N GLN A 586 -14.65 -3.05 -24.47
CA GLN A 586 -16.03 -3.00 -24.07
C GLN A 586 -16.53 -1.56 -24.02
N GLU A 587 -17.80 -1.32 -24.41
CA GLU A 587 -18.43 -0.03 -24.21
C GLU A 587 -18.43 0.35 -22.73
N TYR A 588 -18.25 1.62 -22.43
CA TYR A 588 -18.41 2.15 -21.08
C TYR A 588 -19.89 2.43 -20.83
N VAL A 589 -20.48 1.75 -19.86
CA VAL A 589 -21.85 1.98 -19.41
C VAL A 589 -21.79 2.80 -18.14
N ALA A 590 -22.35 4.00 -18.15
CA ALA A 590 -22.45 4.85 -16.98
C ALA A 590 -23.72 4.52 -16.17
N GLY A 591 -23.57 4.50 -14.84
CA GLY A 591 -24.68 4.25 -13.93
C GLY A 591 -24.22 3.73 -12.57
N PRO A 592 -25.13 3.61 -11.60
CA PRO A 592 -24.84 2.98 -10.32
C PRO A 592 -24.51 1.49 -10.51
N GLU A 593 -23.49 1.02 -9.80
CA GLU A 593 -23.02 -0.36 -9.84
C GLU A 593 -23.55 -1.13 -8.64
N TYR A 594 -24.06 -2.32 -8.90
CA TYR A 594 -24.63 -3.20 -7.88
C TYR A 594 -23.95 -4.56 -7.88
N ARG A 595 -23.99 -5.21 -6.73
CA ARG A 595 -23.65 -6.63 -6.60
C ARG A 595 -24.80 -7.41 -5.99
N ILE A 596 -25.12 -8.55 -6.61
CA ILE A 596 -26.03 -9.55 -6.08
C ILE A 596 -25.21 -10.73 -5.59
N VAL A 597 -25.53 -11.27 -4.41
CA VAL A 597 -25.04 -12.54 -3.90
C VAL A 597 -26.18 -13.55 -4.00
N ALA A 598 -25.92 -14.71 -4.61
CA ALA A 598 -26.97 -15.63 -4.99
C ALA A 598 -26.59 -17.12 -4.84
N THR A 599 -27.60 -17.98 -4.77
CA THR A 599 -27.47 -19.44 -4.80
C THR A 599 -28.53 -20.05 -5.73
N GLN A 600 -28.13 -20.83 -6.74
CA GLN A 600 -29.04 -21.54 -7.66
C GLN A 600 -30.25 -20.71 -8.13
N GLY A 601 -30.05 -19.46 -8.50
CA GLY A 601 -31.12 -18.57 -8.97
C GLY A 601 -31.88 -17.80 -7.88
N GLU A 602 -31.64 -18.09 -6.60
CA GLU A 602 -32.17 -17.36 -5.45
C GLU A 602 -31.25 -16.17 -5.10
N LEU A 603 -31.78 -14.96 -5.09
CA LEU A 603 -31.08 -13.76 -4.61
C LEU A 603 -31.06 -13.80 -3.09
N LEU A 604 -29.88 -13.81 -2.48
CA LEU A 604 -29.69 -13.83 -1.02
C LEU A 604 -29.43 -12.43 -0.45
N LEU A 605 -28.68 -11.60 -1.19
CA LEU A 605 -28.29 -10.25 -0.79
C LEU A 605 -28.02 -9.40 -2.03
N ALA A 606 -28.44 -8.15 -2.01
CA ALA A 606 -28.09 -7.17 -3.05
C ALA A 606 -27.62 -5.85 -2.42
N TYR A 607 -26.59 -5.23 -3.01
CA TYR A 607 -26.08 -3.95 -2.55
C TYR A 607 -25.52 -3.11 -3.69
N GLU A 608 -25.61 -1.79 -3.53
CA GLU A 608 -24.98 -0.79 -4.38
C GLU A 608 -23.54 -0.58 -3.95
N LYS A 609 -22.62 -0.45 -4.91
CA LYS A 609 -21.23 -0.10 -4.69
C LYS A 609 -21.06 1.41 -4.83
N GLN A 610 -20.96 2.14 -3.75
CA GLN A 610 -20.76 3.59 -3.73
C GLN A 610 -19.30 3.94 -3.48
N GLY A 611 -18.74 4.83 -4.29
CA GLY A 611 -17.35 5.32 -4.17
C GLY A 611 -17.30 6.82 -4.03
N ALA A 612 -16.20 7.32 -3.47
CA ALA A 612 -15.96 8.76 -3.29
C ALA A 612 -15.62 9.51 -4.60
N GLY A 613 -15.38 8.76 -5.71
CA GLY A 613 -14.93 9.33 -6.99
C GLY A 613 -13.45 9.73 -7.00
N GLY A 614 -12.92 9.98 -8.20
CA GLY A 614 -11.56 10.53 -8.38
C GLY A 614 -10.40 9.53 -8.23
N SER A 615 -10.65 8.24 -8.07
CA SER A 615 -9.64 7.18 -8.04
C SER A 615 -9.44 6.56 -9.43
N GLU A 616 -8.23 6.10 -9.71
CA GLU A 616 -7.92 5.27 -10.90
C GLU A 616 -8.51 3.86 -10.81
N ASP A 617 -8.89 3.42 -9.61
CA ASP A 617 -9.56 2.13 -9.42
C ASP A 617 -11.05 2.28 -9.79
N LEU A 618 -11.45 1.52 -10.80
CA LEU A 618 -12.83 1.54 -11.32
C LEU A 618 -13.83 0.83 -10.40
N ASN A 619 -13.36 0.08 -9.38
CA ASN A 619 -14.26 -0.52 -8.40
C ASN A 619 -14.52 0.47 -7.25
N PRO A 620 -15.77 0.95 -7.08
CA PRO A 620 -16.08 1.94 -6.05
C PRO A 620 -15.70 1.50 -4.62
N LEU A 621 -15.80 0.20 -4.33
CA LEU A 621 -15.49 -0.36 -2.99
C LEU A 621 -13.98 -0.43 -2.66
N HIS A 622 -13.11 -0.29 -3.66
CA HIS A 622 -11.66 -0.23 -3.44
C HIS A 622 -11.20 1.19 -3.11
N GLN A 623 -12.02 2.19 -3.39
CA GLN A 623 -11.71 3.59 -3.12
C GLN A 623 -11.78 3.88 -1.62
N ALA A 624 -11.02 4.85 -1.15
CA ALA A 624 -11.13 5.34 0.22
C ALA A 624 -12.54 5.90 0.45
N GLY A 625 -13.20 5.49 1.55
CA GLY A 625 -14.59 5.86 1.82
C GLY A 625 -15.64 5.13 0.96
N GLY A 626 -15.22 4.14 0.15
CA GLY A 626 -16.16 3.31 -0.61
C GLY A 626 -17.09 2.50 0.31
N GLN A 627 -18.39 2.52 0.04
CA GLN A 627 -19.41 1.88 0.85
C GLN A 627 -20.26 0.91 0.05
N ALA A 628 -20.60 -0.21 0.67
CA ALA A 628 -21.63 -1.14 0.19
C ALA A 628 -22.96 -0.78 0.87
N VAL A 629 -23.92 -0.30 0.11
CA VAL A 629 -25.24 0.10 0.62
C VAL A 629 -26.26 -0.96 0.26
N GLN A 630 -26.88 -1.61 1.23
CA GLN A 630 -27.87 -2.65 0.99
C GLN A 630 -29.05 -2.11 0.19
N VAL A 631 -29.52 -2.88 -0.81
CA VAL A 631 -30.70 -2.55 -1.60
C VAL A 631 -31.94 -3.09 -0.89
N GLU A 632 -32.84 -2.19 -0.51
CA GLU A 632 -34.12 -2.50 0.13
C GLU A 632 -35.31 -2.18 -0.77
N ASP A 633 -35.09 -1.41 -1.84
CA ASP A 633 -36.14 -1.00 -2.80
C ASP A 633 -36.59 -2.20 -3.62
N GLU A 634 -37.85 -2.60 -3.42
CA GLU A 634 -38.47 -3.73 -4.10
C GLU A 634 -38.58 -3.51 -5.62
N ALA A 635 -38.67 -2.27 -6.06
CA ALA A 635 -38.69 -1.92 -7.49
C ALA A 635 -37.36 -2.25 -8.18
N LEU A 636 -36.22 -2.23 -7.43
CA LEU A 636 -34.92 -2.66 -7.91
C LEU A 636 -34.68 -4.16 -7.68
N LEU A 637 -35.17 -4.71 -6.57
CA LEU A 637 -34.94 -6.12 -6.22
C LEU A 637 -35.66 -7.09 -7.18
N GLU A 638 -36.86 -6.76 -7.63
CA GLU A 638 -37.62 -7.65 -8.53
C GLU A 638 -36.93 -7.87 -9.90
N PRO A 639 -36.47 -6.84 -10.63
CA PRO A 639 -35.62 -7.06 -11.81
C PRO A 639 -34.31 -7.81 -11.52
N MET A 640 -33.70 -7.61 -10.33
CA MET A 640 -32.49 -8.32 -9.93
C MET A 640 -32.76 -9.80 -9.69
N ARG A 641 -33.89 -10.18 -9.08
CA ARG A 641 -34.32 -11.57 -8.93
C ARG A 641 -34.55 -12.24 -10.30
N ALA A 642 -35.25 -11.55 -11.20
CA ALA A 642 -35.43 -12.05 -12.54
C ALA A 642 -34.11 -12.27 -13.30
N LEU A 643 -33.17 -11.34 -13.18
CA LEU A 643 -31.83 -11.48 -13.75
C LEU A 643 -31.07 -12.67 -13.13
N THR A 644 -31.11 -12.81 -11.79
CA THR A 644 -30.48 -13.91 -11.07
C THR A 644 -30.97 -15.28 -11.54
N ALA A 645 -32.28 -15.44 -11.71
CA ALA A 645 -32.89 -16.67 -12.22
C ALA A 645 -32.44 -16.97 -13.68
N ARG A 646 -32.31 -15.94 -14.53
CA ARG A 646 -31.82 -16.08 -15.89
C ARG A 646 -30.34 -16.48 -15.94
N VAL A 647 -29.50 -15.90 -15.08
CA VAL A 647 -28.09 -16.29 -14.95
C VAL A 647 -27.96 -17.76 -14.54
N ALA A 648 -28.75 -18.19 -13.55
CA ALA A 648 -28.74 -19.60 -13.09
C ALA A 648 -29.22 -20.59 -14.17
N ALA A 649 -30.09 -20.17 -15.07
CA ALA A 649 -30.50 -20.99 -16.21
C ALA A 649 -29.38 -21.21 -17.24
N VAL A 650 -28.34 -20.38 -17.25
CA VAL A 650 -27.17 -20.49 -18.14
C VAL A 650 -26.03 -21.24 -17.48
N LEU A 651 -25.73 -20.94 -16.23
CA LEU A 651 -24.61 -21.54 -15.47
C LEU A 651 -25.13 -22.13 -14.15
N ASP A 652 -24.94 -23.43 -13.97
CA ASP A 652 -25.29 -24.15 -12.72
C ASP A 652 -24.26 -23.83 -11.62
N LEU A 653 -24.46 -22.71 -10.95
CA LEU A 653 -23.63 -22.25 -9.84
C LEU A 653 -24.40 -22.35 -8.52
N GLY A 654 -23.79 -23.04 -7.55
CA GLY A 654 -24.38 -23.22 -6.22
C GLY A 654 -24.22 -21.99 -5.33
N PHE A 655 -23.13 -21.20 -5.48
CA PHE A 655 -22.92 -19.94 -4.76
C PHE A 655 -22.05 -18.99 -5.59
N TYR A 656 -22.54 -17.79 -5.85
CA TYR A 656 -21.89 -16.84 -6.76
C TYR A 656 -22.33 -15.41 -6.49
N ALA A 657 -21.59 -14.44 -7.06
CA ALA A 657 -22.01 -13.05 -7.10
C ALA A 657 -22.18 -12.59 -8.56
N ILE A 658 -23.09 -11.65 -8.78
CA ILE A 658 -23.36 -10.99 -10.06
C ILE A 658 -23.03 -9.51 -9.89
N ASP A 659 -22.12 -8.98 -10.70
CA ASP A 659 -21.88 -7.57 -10.84
C ASP A 659 -22.70 -7.00 -12.00
N LEU A 660 -23.39 -5.90 -11.76
CA LEU A 660 -24.27 -5.27 -12.73
C LEU A 660 -24.27 -3.74 -12.59
N ILE A 661 -24.64 -3.08 -13.66
CA ILE A 661 -24.79 -1.62 -13.68
C ILE A 661 -26.20 -1.26 -14.16
N ALA A 662 -26.85 -0.31 -13.48
CA ALA A 662 -28.13 0.22 -13.94
C ALA A 662 -27.88 1.35 -14.94
N GLY A 663 -27.84 0.97 -16.22
CA GLY A 663 -27.64 1.90 -17.33
C GLY A 663 -28.96 2.33 -17.98
N PRO A 664 -28.90 3.20 -19.01
CA PRO A 664 -30.07 3.70 -19.72
C PRO A 664 -30.94 2.60 -20.37
N ARG A 665 -30.35 1.44 -20.67
CA ARG A 665 -31.04 0.29 -21.29
C ARG A 665 -31.60 -0.71 -20.27
N GLY A 666 -31.42 -0.45 -18.96
CA GLY A 666 -31.82 -1.34 -17.87
C GLY A 666 -30.62 -1.94 -17.13
N LEU A 667 -30.86 -3.02 -16.37
CA LEU A 667 -29.81 -3.74 -15.64
C LEU A 667 -28.88 -4.49 -16.60
N CYS A 668 -27.65 -4.03 -16.71
CA CYS A 668 -26.64 -4.56 -17.59
C CYS A 668 -25.68 -5.46 -16.80
N LEU A 669 -25.58 -6.74 -17.14
CA LEU A 669 -24.71 -7.71 -16.51
C LEU A 669 -23.25 -7.44 -16.88
N LEU A 670 -22.39 -7.17 -15.90
CA LEU A 670 -20.97 -6.94 -16.11
C LEU A 670 -20.14 -8.24 -16.01
N GLU A 671 -20.31 -8.98 -14.91
CA GLU A 671 -19.65 -10.27 -14.70
C GLU A 671 -20.35 -11.12 -13.64
N VAL A 672 -20.11 -12.44 -13.69
CA VAL A 672 -20.49 -13.39 -12.65
C VAL A 672 -19.24 -13.94 -11.99
N ASN A 673 -19.18 -13.87 -10.67
CA ASN A 673 -18.03 -14.30 -9.88
C ASN A 673 -18.39 -15.56 -9.06
N PRO A 674 -17.73 -16.71 -9.30
CA PRO A 674 -18.07 -17.96 -8.63
C PRO A 674 -17.55 -18.06 -7.18
N ASN A 675 -16.79 -17.07 -6.69
CA ASN A 675 -16.24 -17.05 -5.35
C ASN A 675 -16.53 -15.67 -4.70
N PRO A 676 -17.76 -15.44 -4.20
CA PRO A 676 -18.14 -14.15 -3.61
C PRO A 676 -17.23 -13.75 -2.48
N PHE A 677 -16.95 -12.44 -2.41
CA PHE A 677 -16.06 -11.85 -1.42
C PHE A 677 -16.86 -10.92 -0.52
N CYS A 678 -16.89 -11.20 0.79
CA CYS A 678 -17.77 -10.50 1.73
C CYS A 678 -17.10 -9.30 2.42
N PHE A 679 -15.77 -9.17 2.39
CA PHE A 679 -15.02 -8.18 3.15
C PHE A 679 -15.52 -6.74 2.99
N PHE A 680 -15.71 -6.29 1.76
CA PHE A 680 -16.14 -4.90 1.51
C PHE A 680 -17.54 -4.61 2.02
N TYR A 681 -18.45 -5.58 1.86
CA TYR A 681 -19.80 -5.47 2.40
C TYR A 681 -19.79 -5.44 3.94
N ASN A 682 -19.08 -6.38 4.55
CA ASN A 682 -19.01 -6.49 6.01
C ASN A 682 -18.35 -5.26 6.64
N ARG A 683 -17.42 -4.62 5.96
CA ARG A 683 -16.80 -3.37 6.41
C ARG A 683 -17.83 -2.25 6.55
N SER A 684 -18.80 -2.18 5.64
CA SER A 684 -19.86 -1.16 5.65
C SER A 684 -21.02 -1.50 6.58
N ASN A 685 -21.43 -2.79 6.65
CA ASN A 685 -22.69 -3.22 7.24
C ASN A 685 -22.54 -4.19 8.42
N GLY A 686 -21.32 -4.64 8.74
CA GLY A 686 -21.10 -5.74 9.67
C GLY A 686 -21.35 -7.10 9.03
N ARG A 687 -21.16 -8.18 9.81
CA ARG A 687 -21.12 -9.55 9.30
C ARG A 687 -22.47 -10.26 9.21
N GLU A 688 -23.48 -9.71 9.86
CA GLU A 688 -24.75 -10.40 10.11
C GLU A 688 -25.42 -10.92 8.84
N ASP A 689 -25.43 -10.11 7.80
CA ASP A 689 -26.06 -10.50 6.53
C ASP A 689 -25.30 -11.63 5.83
N PHE A 690 -23.96 -11.61 5.83
CA PHE A 690 -23.20 -12.71 5.25
C PHE A 690 -23.22 -13.96 6.14
N VAL A 691 -23.39 -13.84 7.45
CA VAL A 691 -23.66 -15.00 8.31
C VAL A 691 -24.97 -15.65 7.89
N ARG A 692 -26.06 -14.88 7.68
CA ARG A 692 -27.35 -15.40 7.18
C ARG A 692 -27.23 -16.01 5.77
N VAL A 693 -26.42 -15.43 4.90
CA VAL A 693 -26.10 -16.03 3.60
C VAL A 693 -25.49 -17.42 3.79
N TYR A 694 -24.50 -17.56 4.68
CA TYR A 694 -23.89 -18.87 4.93
C TYR A 694 -24.85 -19.84 5.66
N GLU A 695 -25.68 -19.38 6.58
CA GLU A 695 -26.75 -20.21 7.19
C GLU A 695 -27.65 -20.81 6.10
N ARG A 696 -28.08 -19.99 5.14
CA ARG A 696 -28.92 -20.44 4.02
C ARG A 696 -28.21 -21.45 3.11
N LEU A 697 -26.91 -21.23 2.84
CA LEU A 697 -26.10 -22.18 2.07
C LEU A 697 -25.90 -23.50 2.82
N LEU A 698 -25.65 -23.48 4.13
CA LEU A 698 -25.49 -24.67 4.93
C LEU A 698 -26.79 -25.49 5.03
N GLU A 699 -27.95 -24.85 5.20
CA GLU A 699 -29.25 -25.50 5.12
C GLU A 699 -29.44 -26.27 3.80
N LYS A 700 -29.01 -25.65 2.69
CA LYS A 700 -29.19 -26.20 1.34
C LYS A 700 -28.20 -27.31 0.99
N TYR A 701 -26.96 -27.22 1.48
CA TYR A 701 -25.87 -28.09 1.01
C TYR A 701 -25.23 -28.96 2.11
N ALA A 702 -25.43 -28.65 3.39
CA ALA A 702 -24.82 -29.39 4.51
C ALA A 702 -25.84 -30.26 5.27
N GLY A 703 -27.14 -30.05 5.10
CA GLY A 703 -28.23 -30.74 5.81
C GLY A 703 -28.71 -32.05 5.18
N GLY A 704 -27.97 -32.63 4.22
CA GLY A 704 -28.33 -33.89 3.56
C GLY A 704 -27.47 -35.08 4.01
#